data_f102d3ffd33d68058000110b5792e62a
#
_entry.id   f102d3ffd33d68058000110b5792e62a
#
_cell.length_a   1.000
_cell.length_b   1.000
_cell.length_c   1.000
_cell.angle_alpha   90.00
_cell.angle_beta   90.00
_cell.angle_gamma   90.00
#
_symmetry.space_group_name_H-M   'P 1'
#
loop_
_entity.id
_entity.type
_entity.pdbx_description
1 polymer ?
#
loop_
_entity_poly.entity_id
_entity_poly.type
_entity_poly.pdbx_seq_one_letter_code
_entity_poly.pdbx_strand_id
1 'polypeptide(L)'
;MYVALWPGNVYPLGSYWDGKGTNFALFSENATAVELCLFDRNDKETRIKLTEVNNFIWHGYLPGISPGQRYGFRVHGPWKPQEGHRFNANKLLIDPYAKAIDGLLRGNGAEIFGYSWKTEEAEKDLVFSELDDAHLVPKSVVIEQSFDWEGDELLRTPWHETIIYETHVKGFTKLHPNIPEELRGTYAGIAHPAAIEHLQKLGITALELMPVHHFIALPGYLTDKGLTNYWGYDSINYFAPFSGYSASGTLGQQVTEFKQMVKALHRAGIEVILDVVYNHTGEGNHLGPSLSLRGIDNTVYYRLIDDDKRLYMDFTGCGNSLYVGHPQVLKLIMDSLRYWVTEMHVDGFRFDLAAALARELFEVNSLSAFFDIIHQDPVLADVKLIAEPWDLGEGGYQVGQFPVLWSEWNGRYRDTVRDFWRGADETLGEFAYCFTGSPDLYSLNGRRPNASINFVTAHDGFTLNDLVSYEKKHNEANGENNCDGDEHNRSWNCGVEGETDDPEILDLRERLRRNFLATLMLSQGIPMLLGGDEMGRTQKGNNNTYCQDNELSWFDWNLNQDNEDLVNFTRELIYFRRQHPVFRRRKWFQGRPIHGKGVSDIVWFNPDGTEMTDEQWNIGYAKAIAVFLDGDQLACPSPKGERISDDSFLMFFNAHHETIEFNLPTVFGLDKCDWSLVIDTKEPRFIREEKIYTSNQAVPVVGRSLVLLRRLE
;
A
#
# COMPACT_ATOMS: atom_id res chain seq x y z
N MET A 1 26.48 36.43 14.58
CA MET A 1 25.45 37.24 13.94
C MET A 1 24.29 37.30 14.93
N TYR A 2 23.81 38.49 15.29
CA TYR A 2 22.70 38.62 16.23
C TYR A 2 21.43 38.31 15.43
N VAL A 3 20.84 37.12 15.65
CA VAL A 3 19.60 36.74 15.00
C VAL A 3 18.48 37.32 15.83
N ALA A 4 17.74 38.27 15.25
CA ALA A 4 16.59 38.88 15.92
C ALA A 4 15.44 37.85 15.97
N LEU A 5 14.94 37.55 17.17
CA LEU A 5 13.73 36.76 17.36
C LEU A 5 12.56 37.72 17.61
N TRP A 6 11.51 37.61 16.80
CA TRP A 6 10.26 38.34 17.00
C TRP A 6 9.20 37.36 17.55
N PRO A 7 8.14 37.88 18.20
CA PRO A 7 6.97 37.08 18.44
C PRO A 7 6.45 36.49 17.12
N GLY A 8 6.23 35.20 17.10
CA GLY A 8 5.73 34.52 15.92
C GLY A 8 4.23 34.28 16.01
N ASN A 9 3.72 33.46 15.11
CA ASN A 9 2.36 32.96 15.12
C ASN A 9 2.33 31.49 15.59
N VAL A 10 1.26 31.11 16.31
CA VAL A 10 1.06 29.75 16.76
C VAL A 10 0.78 28.78 15.60
N TYR A 11 0.28 29.27 14.48
CA TYR A 11 -0.03 28.49 13.28
C TYR A 11 0.50 29.18 12.02
N PRO A 12 0.81 28.36 10.97
CA PRO A 12 0.84 26.90 10.96
C PRO A 12 1.96 26.33 11.84
N LEU A 13 1.80 25.09 12.31
CA LEU A 13 2.88 24.36 12.99
C LEU A 13 4.00 24.04 12.00
N GLY A 14 5.22 23.86 12.52
CA GLY A 14 6.43 23.68 11.74
C GLY A 14 7.03 25.01 11.30
N SER A 15 7.78 25.01 10.19
CA SER A 15 8.36 26.20 9.57
C SER A 15 7.46 26.73 8.47
N TYR A 16 7.27 28.05 8.46
CA TYR A 16 6.50 28.76 7.41
C TYR A 16 7.23 30.02 6.95
N TRP A 17 7.66 30.03 5.69
CA TRP A 17 8.32 31.17 5.07
C TRP A 17 7.28 32.06 4.38
N ASP A 18 7.33 33.39 4.66
CA ASP A 18 6.40 34.38 4.17
C ASP A 18 6.97 35.33 3.09
N GLY A 19 8.18 35.01 2.59
CA GLY A 19 8.92 35.87 1.64
C GLY A 19 9.87 36.86 2.30
N LYS A 20 9.81 37.06 3.62
CA LYS A 20 10.64 38.01 4.37
C LYS A 20 11.38 37.39 5.54
N GLY A 21 10.85 36.29 6.04
CA GLY A 21 11.40 35.53 7.15
C GLY A 21 10.62 34.25 7.35
N THR A 22 10.94 33.54 8.42
CA THR A 22 10.33 32.26 8.71
C THR A 22 9.73 32.22 10.11
N ASN A 23 8.46 31.82 10.20
CA ASN A 23 7.82 31.49 11.45
C ASN A 23 8.11 30.01 11.79
N PHE A 24 8.44 29.75 13.06
CA PHE A 24 8.61 28.40 13.60
C PHE A 24 7.64 28.20 14.74
N ALA A 25 6.94 27.07 14.76
CA ALA A 25 5.95 26.73 15.77
C ALA A 25 6.00 25.25 16.09
N LEU A 26 6.19 24.89 17.37
CA LEU A 26 6.31 23.51 17.85
C LEU A 26 5.35 23.30 19.04
N PHE A 27 4.51 22.27 18.96
CA PHE A 27 3.71 21.86 20.10
C PHE A 27 4.51 20.94 21.03
N SER A 28 4.51 21.27 22.31
CA SER A 28 4.97 20.39 23.39
C SER A 28 4.33 20.86 24.70
N GLU A 29 3.49 20.01 25.28
CA GLU A 29 2.70 20.33 26.48
C GLU A 29 3.55 20.31 27.73
N ASN A 30 4.45 19.32 27.85
CA ASN A 30 5.25 19.07 29.05
C ASN A 30 6.66 19.67 28.97
N ALA A 31 6.99 20.41 27.92
CA ALA A 31 8.27 21.08 27.79
C ALA A 31 8.39 22.26 28.77
N THR A 32 9.60 22.46 29.31
CA THR A 32 9.93 23.64 30.16
C THR A 32 10.69 24.71 29.39
N ALA A 33 11.30 24.37 28.26
CA ALA A 33 11.89 25.29 27.30
C ALA A 33 12.11 24.59 25.96
N VAL A 34 12.09 25.38 24.87
CA VAL A 34 12.39 24.91 23.51
C VAL A 34 13.46 25.81 22.89
N GLU A 35 14.48 25.22 22.33
CA GLU A 35 15.51 25.88 21.54
C GLU A 35 15.34 25.51 20.07
N LEU A 36 15.18 26.49 19.21
CA LEU A 36 15.31 26.37 17.76
C LEU A 36 16.80 26.37 17.41
N CYS A 37 17.24 25.33 16.71
CA CYS A 37 18.64 25.14 16.31
C CYS A 37 18.76 25.38 14.81
N LEU A 38 19.51 26.37 14.39
CA LEU A 38 19.81 26.68 12.99
C LEU A 38 21.22 26.15 12.65
N PHE A 39 21.35 25.53 11.48
CA PHE A 39 22.60 24.98 10.99
C PHE A 39 23.09 25.71 9.75
N ASP A 40 24.34 26.16 9.75
CA ASP A 40 24.99 26.69 8.58
C ASP A 40 25.49 25.58 7.62
N ARG A 41 26.14 25.96 6.51
CA ARG A 41 26.66 25.02 5.51
C ARG A 41 27.77 24.11 6.05
N ASN A 42 28.38 24.44 7.18
CA ASN A 42 29.42 23.69 7.81
C ASN A 42 28.93 22.92 9.05
N ASP A 43 27.60 22.72 9.15
CA ASP A 43 26.94 22.06 10.30
C ASP A 43 27.15 22.77 11.65
N LYS A 44 27.53 24.05 11.63
CA LYS A 44 27.67 24.83 12.88
C LYS A 44 26.27 25.20 13.37
N GLU A 45 25.97 24.76 14.59
CA GLU A 45 24.72 25.01 15.29
C GLU A 45 24.66 26.40 15.89
N THR A 46 23.54 27.10 15.76
CA THR A 46 23.17 28.31 16.47
C THR A 46 21.85 28.08 17.18
N ARG A 47 21.81 28.12 18.50
CA ARG A 47 20.62 27.87 19.31
C ARG A 47 19.93 29.18 19.67
N ILE A 48 18.61 29.19 19.52
CA ILE A 48 17.72 30.34 19.76
C ILE A 48 16.60 29.87 20.66
N LYS A 49 16.54 30.36 21.88
CA LYS A 49 15.45 29.99 22.80
C LYS A 49 14.15 30.66 22.37
N LEU A 50 13.12 29.89 22.13
CA LEU A 50 11.76 30.38 21.88
C LEU A 50 11.18 30.87 23.21
N THR A 51 10.68 32.10 23.21
CA THR A 51 10.18 32.77 24.42
C THR A 51 8.65 32.85 24.47
N GLU A 52 7.99 32.76 23.32
CA GLU A 52 6.54 32.84 23.21
C GLU A 52 5.92 31.43 23.26
N VAL A 53 4.92 31.29 24.13
CA VAL A 53 4.18 30.04 24.29
C VAL A 53 2.69 30.36 24.43
N ASN A 54 1.87 29.77 23.52
CA ASN A 54 0.43 29.88 23.57
C ASN A 54 -0.19 28.49 23.38
N ASN A 55 -1.02 28.04 24.29
CA ASN A 55 -1.68 26.72 24.21
C ASN A 55 -0.66 25.56 24.00
N PHE A 56 0.46 25.59 24.73
CA PHE A 56 1.57 24.64 24.61
C PHE A 56 2.31 24.66 23.27
N ILE A 57 2.07 25.66 22.42
CA ILE A 57 2.79 25.88 21.16
C ILE A 57 3.88 26.91 21.41
N TRP A 58 5.12 26.50 21.28
CA TRP A 58 6.33 27.31 21.34
C TRP A 58 6.59 27.90 19.98
N HIS A 59 6.67 29.23 19.87
CA HIS A 59 6.78 29.89 18.57
C HIS A 59 7.67 31.12 18.54
N GLY A 60 8.12 31.48 17.34
CA GLY A 60 8.93 32.66 17.09
C GLY A 60 9.12 32.89 15.61
N TYR A 61 9.31 34.16 15.24
CA TYR A 61 9.57 34.57 13.87
C TYR A 61 11.00 35.09 13.72
N LEU A 62 11.69 34.63 12.69
CA LEU A 62 13.07 34.99 12.38
C LEU A 62 13.13 35.70 11.05
N PRO A 63 13.32 37.04 11.06
CA PRO A 63 13.48 37.84 9.84
C PRO A 63 14.72 37.38 9.05
N GLY A 64 14.58 37.31 7.72
CA GLY A 64 15.67 36.97 6.81
C GLY A 64 16.07 35.49 6.74
N ILE A 65 15.44 34.61 7.51
CA ILE A 65 15.57 33.15 7.30
C ILE A 65 14.72 32.77 6.08
N SER A 66 15.34 32.06 5.15
CA SER A 66 14.77 31.75 3.82
C SER A 66 14.83 30.25 3.50
N PRO A 67 14.16 29.79 2.44
CA PRO A 67 14.25 28.42 1.97
C PRO A 67 15.68 27.92 1.80
N GLY A 68 15.90 26.63 2.15
CA GLY A 68 17.20 25.99 2.23
C GLY A 68 17.87 26.11 3.60
N GLN A 69 17.32 26.88 4.56
CA GLN A 69 17.82 26.89 5.93
C GLN A 69 17.53 25.56 6.63
N ARG A 70 18.59 24.90 7.10
CA ARG A 70 18.50 23.68 7.89
C ARG A 70 18.27 24.01 9.37
N TYR A 71 17.37 23.27 10.02
CA TYR A 71 17.03 23.48 11.42
C TYR A 71 16.60 22.21 12.13
N GLY A 72 16.42 22.29 13.43
CA GLY A 72 15.82 21.29 14.31
C GLY A 72 15.48 21.91 15.66
N PHE A 73 15.03 21.10 16.58
CA PHE A 73 14.67 21.56 17.92
C PHE A 73 15.44 20.80 18.98
N ARG A 74 15.72 21.49 20.12
CA ARG A 74 16.08 20.84 21.37
C ARG A 74 15.05 21.20 22.41
N VAL A 75 14.49 20.19 23.06
CA VAL A 75 13.36 20.37 23.97
C VAL A 75 13.80 19.99 25.38
N HIS A 76 13.62 20.92 26.31
CA HIS A 76 13.88 20.74 27.71
C HIS A 76 12.60 20.32 28.44
N GLY A 77 12.73 19.42 29.41
CA GLY A 77 11.60 18.94 30.20
C GLY A 77 12.05 17.86 31.18
N PRO A 78 11.13 17.19 31.87
CA PRO A 78 11.50 16.17 32.84
C PRO A 78 12.09 14.93 32.16
N TRP A 79 13.19 14.41 32.73
CA TRP A 79 13.64 13.05 32.46
C TRP A 79 13.15 12.15 33.57
N LYS A 80 12.01 11.52 33.32
CA LYS A 80 11.33 10.62 34.25
C LYS A 80 10.66 9.48 33.47
N PRO A 81 11.43 8.53 32.93
CA PRO A 81 10.92 7.48 32.07
C PRO A 81 9.81 6.64 32.74
N GLN A 82 9.86 6.42 34.06
CA GLN A 82 8.79 5.71 34.79
C GLN A 82 7.44 6.44 34.78
N GLU A 83 7.45 7.78 34.60
CA GLU A 83 6.26 8.61 34.43
C GLU A 83 5.94 8.86 32.93
N GLY A 84 6.74 8.27 32.01
CA GLY A 84 6.59 8.42 30.57
C GLY A 84 7.32 9.61 29.96
N HIS A 85 8.01 10.45 30.76
CA HIS A 85 8.69 11.65 30.26
C HIS A 85 10.14 11.35 29.86
N ARG A 86 10.52 11.68 28.60
CA ARG A 86 11.80 11.34 28.01
C ARG A 86 12.50 12.54 27.35
N PHE A 87 12.34 13.75 27.90
CA PHE A 87 12.99 14.96 27.39
C PHE A 87 14.50 14.90 27.59
N ASN A 88 15.26 15.24 26.53
CA ASN A 88 16.70 15.36 26.60
C ASN A 88 17.21 16.42 25.61
N ALA A 89 17.56 17.60 26.11
CA ALA A 89 18.03 18.71 25.28
C ALA A 89 19.39 18.48 24.59
N ASN A 90 20.12 17.39 24.91
CA ASN A 90 21.29 16.98 24.16
C ASN A 90 20.94 16.28 22.84
N LYS A 91 19.64 15.99 22.60
CA LYS A 91 19.15 15.38 21.35
C LYS A 91 18.62 16.45 20.42
N LEU A 92 19.10 16.43 19.19
CA LEU A 92 18.51 17.22 18.11
C LEU A 92 17.27 16.49 17.58
N LEU A 93 16.13 17.17 17.58
CA LEU A 93 14.87 16.59 17.20
C LEU A 93 14.41 17.16 15.85
N ILE A 94 13.96 16.26 14.99
CA ILE A 94 13.31 16.60 13.71
C ILE A 94 11.95 17.22 14.03
N ASP A 95 11.62 18.31 13.35
CA ASP A 95 10.31 18.92 13.43
C ASP A 95 9.23 17.97 12.87
N PRO A 96 8.19 17.60 13.64
CA PRO A 96 7.13 16.74 13.16
C PRO A 96 6.37 17.28 11.93
N TYR A 97 6.39 18.60 11.73
CA TYR A 97 5.77 19.29 10.61
C TYR A 97 6.76 19.70 9.51
N ALA A 98 8.02 19.23 9.56
CA ALA A 98 8.99 19.50 8.50
C ALA A 98 8.52 18.94 7.16
N LYS A 99 8.50 19.78 6.13
CA LYS A 99 8.09 19.42 4.76
C LYS A 99 9.25 18.95 3.89
N ALA A 100 10.48 19.12 4.35
CA ALA A 100 11.69 18.57 3.77
C ALA A 100 12.70 18.28 4.86
N ILE A 101 13.51 17.23 4.65
CA ILE A 101 14.55 16.78 5.57
C ILE A 101 15.83 16.57 4.76
N ASP A 102 16.94 17.19 5.22
CA ASP A 102 18.25 17.07 4.60
C ASP A 102 19.05 15.93 5.20
N GLY A 103 19.37 14.95 4.36
CA GLY A 103 20.18 13.79 4.71
C GLY A 103 19.40 12.63 5.31
N LEU A 104 20.14 11.62 5.73
CA LEU A 104 19.66 10.42 6.40
C LEU A 104 20.30 10.35 7.79
N LEU A 105 19.69 9.58 8.70
CA LEU A 105 20.31 9.26 9.99
C LEU A 105 21.66 8.56 9.75
N ARG A 106 22.72 9.07 10.34
CA ARG A 106 24.08 8.57 10.17
C ARG A 106 24.54 7.80 11.40
N GLY A 107 24.67 6.50 11.23
CA GLY A 107 25.15 5.63 12.32
C GLY A 107 24.07 5.24 13.33
N ASN A 108 24.45 4.32 14.19
CA ASN A 108 23.65 3.68 15.22
C ASN A 108 24.28 3.79 16.62
N GLY A 109 25.17 4.79 16.80
CA GLY A 109 25.93 4.98 18.05
C GLY A 109 25.05 5.34 19.24
N ALA A 110 25.66 5.27 20.43
CA ALA A 110 24.98 5.59 21.68
C ALA A 110 24.42 7.03 21.74
N GLU A 111 24.89 7.89 20.84
CA GLU A 111 24.54 9.30 20.79
C GLU A 111 23.06 9.54 20.47
N ILE A 112 22.43 8.73 19.61
CA ILE A 112 21.05 8.95 19.19
C ILE A 112 20.00 8.56 20.24
N PHE A 113 20.43 7.91 21.34
CA PHE A 113 19.54 7.49 22.42
C PHE A 113 19.47 8.55 23.52
N GLY A 114 18.27 8.83 24.01
CA GLY A 114 18.05 9.74 25.13
C GLY A 114 18.66 9.23 26.45
N TYR A 115 18.98 7.95 26.54
CA TYR A 115 19.53 7.25 27.68
C TYR A 115 20.99 6.82 27.44
N SER A 116 21.70 6.47 28.51
CA SER A 116 23.11 6.08 28.47
C SER A 116 23.30 4.58 28.22
N TRP A 117 24.16 4.22 27.28
CA TRP A 117 24.54 2.84 26.98
C TRP A 117 25.61 2.27 27.91
N LYS A 118 26.03 3.01 28.94
CA LYS A 118 27.10 2.59 29.88
C LYS A 118 26.69 1.48 30.84
N THR A 119 25.38 1.16 30.90
CA THR A 119 24.84 0.09 31.72
C THR A 119 24.26 -0.98 30.80
N GLU A 120 24.67 -2.25 30.96
CA GLU A 120 24.13 -3.42 30.24
C GLU A 120 22.84 -3.96 30.86
N GLU A 121 22.26 -3.25 31.83
CA GLU A 121 21.15 -3.69 32.64
C GLU A 121 19.79 -3.42 31.95
N ALA A 122 18.75 -4.18 32.36
CA ALA A 122 17.39 -4.03 31.90
C ALA A 122 16.77 -2.63 32.13
N GLU A 123 17.40 -1.79 32.94
CA GLU A 123 16.99 -0.44 33.28
C GLU A 123 17.87 0.66 32.65
N LYS A 124 18.62 0.33 31.59
CA LYS A 124 19.53 1.30 30.95
C LYS A 124 18.82 2.55 30.44
N ASP A 125 17.54 2.44 30.01
CA ASP A 125 16.73 3.55 29.52
C ASP A 125 16.29 4.55 30.61
N LEU A 126 16.58 4.26 31.88
CA LEU A 126 16.35 5.19 33.00
C LEU A 126 17.52 6.17 33.21
N VAL A 127 18.70 5.85 32.69
CA VAL A 127 19.90 6.64 32.87
C VAL A 127 20.04 7.69 31.79
N PHE A 128 20.03 8.97 32.16
CA PHE A 128 20.13 10.10 31.22
C PHE A 128 21.43 10.09 30.41
N SER A 129 21.36 10.38 29.11
CA SER A 129 22.52 10.52 28.22
C SER A 129 22.93 11.99 28.09
N GLU A 130 24.23 12.26 28.28
CA GLU A 130 24.82 13.59 28.07
C GLU A 130 25.40 13.77 26.65
N LEU A 131 25.34 12.75 25.80
CA LEU A 131 25.92 12.78 24.46
C LEU A 131 25.07 13.65 23.52
N ASP A 132 25.75 14.43 22.68
CA ASP A 132 25.11 15.24 21.62
C ASP A 132 25.09 14.45 20.31
N ASP A 133 23.94 14.44 19.61
CA ASP A 133 23.73 13.69 18.39
C ASP A 133 23.54 14.55 17.14
N ALA A 134 23.69 15.87 17.26
CA ALA A 134 23.38 16.79 16.15
C ALA A 134 24.14 16.48 14.85
N HIS A 135 25.32 15.86 14.92
CA HIS A 135 26.11 15.48 13.75
C HIS A 135 25.63 14.23 13.04
N LEU A 136 24.73 13.44 13.67
CA LEU A 136 24.18 12.19 13.15
C LEU A 136 22.75 12.35 12.62
N VAL A 137 21.95 13.21 13.28
CA VAL A 137 20.52 13.39 12.96
C VAL A 137 20.35 14.24 11.72
N PRO A 138 19.51 13.85 10.75
CA PRO A 138 19.15 14.67 9.59
C PRO A 138 18.44 15.95 10.04
N LYS A 139 18.48 17.00 9.22
CA LYS A 139 17.94 18.31 9.58
C LYS A 139 16.66 18.60 8.85
N SER A 140 15.68 19.15 9.55
CA SER A 140 14.53 19.78 8.94
C SER A 140 14.95 20.95 8.07
N VAL A 141 14.21 21.24 6.99
CA VAL A 141 14.57 22.29 6.03
C VAL A 141 13.38 23.22 5.82
N VAL A 142 13.64 24.52 5.88
CA VAL A 142 12.66 25.54 5.46
C VAL A 142 12.51 25.49 3.95
N ILE A 143 11.28 25.37 3.46
CA ILE A 143 11.00 25.30 2.02
C ILE A 143 10.20 26.49 1.53
N GLU A 144 10.29 26.76 0.23
CA GLU A 144 9.29 27.51 -0.50
C GLU A 144 8.13 26.59 -0.87
N GLN A 145 6.90 27.01 -0.58
CA GLN A 145 5.72 26.16 -0.79
C GLN A 145 5.14 26.30 -2.20
N SER A 146 5.43 27.39 -2.90
CA SER A 146 4.91 27.64 -4.24
C SER A 146 5.41 26.61 -5.25
N PHE A 147 4.50 26.09 -6.04
CA PHE A 147 4.77 25.19 -7.15
C PHE A 147 3.76 25.46 -8.27
N ASP A 148 4.23 25.52 -9.51
CA ASP A 148 3.35 25.71 -10.66
C ASP A 148 2.78 24.36 -11.12
N TRP A 149 1.56 24.10 -10.72
CA TRP A 149 0.81 22.93 -11.10
C TRP A 149 0.30 22.97 -12.55
N GLU A 150 0.36 24.14 -13.25
CA GLU A 150 -0.10 24.31 -14.62
C GLU A 150 -1.56 23.85 -14.83
N GLY A 151 -2.39 24.06 -13.82
CA GLY A 151 -3.80 23.67 -13.82
C GLY A 151 -4.08 22.20 -13.56
N ASP A 152 -3.11 21.47 -13.01
CA ASP A 152 -3.31 20.09 -12.57
C ASP A 152 -4.37 20.01 -11.45
N GLU A 153 -5.24 19.02 -11.54
CA GLU A 153 -6.28 18.72 -10.56
C GLU A 153 -6.32 17.20 -10.31
N LEU A 154 -6.90 16.79 -9.18
CA LEU A 154 -7.12 15.37 -8.87
C LEU A 154 -7.93 14.69 -9.96
N LEU A 155 -7.53 13.50 -10.38
CA LEU A 155 -8.14 12.79 -11.52
C LEU A 155 -9.54 12.24 -11.21
N ARG A 156 -9.80 11.86 -9.96
CA ARG A 156 -11.08 11.29 -9.50
C ARG A 156 -11.58 10.13 -10.38
N THR A 157 -10.66 9.26 -10.78
CA THR A 157 -11.01 8.04 -11.54
C THR A 157 -12.09 7.26 -10.77
N PRO A 158 -13.23 6.93 -11.41
CA PRO A 158 -14.27 6.16 -10.72
C PRO A 158 -13.74 4.84 -10.17
N TRP A 159 -14.09 4.50 -8.94
CA TRP A 159 -13.63 3.28 -8.30
C TRP A 159 -13.77 2.02 -9.17
N HIS A 160 -14.88 1.83 -9.86
CA HIS A 160 -15.10 0.66 -10.72
C HIS A 160 -14.22 0.65 -11.99
N GLU A 161 -13.53 1.74 -12.28
CA GLU A 161 -12.56 1.85 -13.39
C GLU A 161 -11.12 1.82 -12.90
N THR A 162 -10.93 1.81 -11.57
CA THR A 162 -9.59 1.82 -10.95
C THR A 162 -8.93 0.44 -11.09
N ILE A 163 -7.66 0.46 -11.47
CA ILE A 163 -6.74 -0.68 -11.50
C ILE A 163 -5.46 -0.20 -10.84
N ILE A 164 -5.16 -0.78 -9.68
CA ILE A 164 -4.05 -0.36 -8.83
C ILE A 164 -2.80 -1.17 -9.19
N TYR A 165 -1.66 -0.48 -9.22
CA TYR A 165 -0.33 -1.08 -9.35
C TYR A 165 0.50 -0.67 -8.15
N GLU A 166 0.75 -1.61 -7.23
CA GLU A 166 1.58 -1.40 -6.05
C GLU A 166 3.06 -1.47 -6.42
N THR A 167 3.86 -0.48 -6.04
CA THR A 167 5.29 -0.50 -6.33
C THR A 167 6.14 0.32 -5.37
N HIS A 168 7.43 -0.01 -5.35
CA HIS A 168 8.46 0.70 -4.59
C HIS A 168 9.16 1.74 -5.48
N VAL A 169 9.29 2.99 -5.00
CA VAL A 169 9.90 4.09 -5.77
C VAL A 169 11.26 3.71 -6.36
N LYS A 170 12.15 3.15 -5.54
CA LYS A 170 13.50 2.77 -5.99
C LYS A 170 13.49 1.52 -6.84
N GLY A 171 12.82 0.46 -6.38
CA GLY A 171 12.86 -0.85 -7.03
C GLY A 171 12.32 -0.85 -8.44
N PHE A 172 11.28 -0.08 -8.71
CA PHE A 172 10.62 -0.02 -10.01
C PHE A 172 11.55 0.45 -11.14
N THR A 173 12.37 1.47 -10.88
CA THR A 173 13.17 2.09 -11.95
C THR A 173 14.70 1.86 -11.84
N LYS A 174 15.19 1.25 -10.74
CA LYS A 174 16.61 1.17 -10.43
C LYS A 174 17.44 0.49 -11.53
N LEU A 175 16.91 -0.55 -12.14
CA LEU A 175 17.55 -1.28 -13.22
C LEU A 175 16.96 -0.97 -14.61
N HIS A 176 16.10 0.05 -14.74
CA HIS A 176 15.42 0.34 -16.00
C HIS A 176 16.40 0.83 -17.08
N PRO A 177 16.56 0.10 -18.22
CA PRO A 177 17.62 0.38 -19.19
C PRO A 177 17.46 1.73 -19.90
N ASN A 178 16.23 2.19 -20.10
CA ASN A 178 15.91 3.39 -20.87
C ASN A 178 15.77 4.65 -20.00
N ILE A 179 16.08 4.58 -18.70
CA ILE A 179 16.11 5.74 -17.79
C ILE A 179 17.57 6.11 -17.54
N PRO A 180 17.95 7.42 -17.59
CA PRO A 180 19.29 7.87 -17.22
C PRO A 180 19.68 7.40 -15.82
N GLU A 181 20.92 6.96 -15.64
CA GLU A 181 21.37 6.33 -14.39
C GLU A 181 21.16 7.21 -13.16
N GLU A 182 21.38 8.53 -13.30
CA GLU A 182 21.21 9.53 -12.26
C GLU A 182 19.74 9.73 -11.81
N LEU A 183 18.77 9.30 -12.63
CA LEU A 183 17.34 9.38 -12.30
C LEU A 183 16.77 8.07 -11.78
N ARG A 184 17.49 6.94 -11.97
CA ARG A 184 17.01 5.62 -11.59
C ARG A 184 16.83 5.48 -10.08
N GLY A 185 15.73 4.92 -9.68
CA GLY A 185 15.40 4.71 -8.26
C GLY A 185 14.96 5.97 -7.51
N THR A 186 14.52 7.01 -8.23
CA THR A 186 14.09 8.29 -7.68
C THR A 186 12.69 8.68 -8.14
N TYR A 187 12.11 9.74 -7.55
CA TYR A 187 10.83 10.32 -8.03
C TYR A 187 10.92 10.75 -9.49
N ALA A 188 12.05 11.34 -9.90
CA ALA A 188 12.30 11.71 -11.30
C ALA A 188 12.38 10.48 -12.23
N GLY A 189 12.83 9.33 -11.70
CA GLY A 189 12.81 8.06 -12.43
C GLY A 189 11.39 7.56 -12.71
N ILE A 190 10.49 7.65 -11.74
CA ILE A 190 9.06 7.32 -11.93
C ILE A 190 8.41 8.31 -12.91
N ALA A 191 8.74 9.60 -12.81
CA ALA A 191 8.25 10.64 -13.72
C ALA A 191 8.78 10.49 -15.16
N HIS A 192 9.80 9.66 -15.39
CA HIS A 192 10.42 9.50 -16.70
C HIS A 192 9.46 8.84 -17.69
N PRO A 193 9.40 9.33 -18.96
CA PRO A 193 8.47 8.79 -19.96
C PRO A 193 8.53 7.27 -20.14
N ALA A 194 9.69 6.63 -20.01
CA ALA A 194 9.83 5.18 -20.15
C ALA A 194 9.11 4.39 -19.04
N ALA A 195 9.11 4.90 -17.80
CA ALA A 195 8.36 4.29 -16.69
C ALA A 195 6.85 4.49 -16.88
N ILE A 196 6.44 5.71 -17.20
CA ILE A 196 5.04 6.08 -17.45
C ILE A 196 4.47 5.28 -18.63
N GLU A 197 5.23 5.12 -19.71
CA GLU A 197 4.81 4.35 -20.89
C GLU A 197 4.51 2.88 -20.57
N HIS A 198 5.30 2.25 -19.69
CA HIS A 198 5.00 0.89 -19.22
C HIS A 198 3.65 0.82 -18.53
N LEU A 199 3.40 1.69 -17.55
CA LEU A 199 2.14 1.74 -16.80
C LEU A 199 0.93 2.04 -17.71
N GLN A 200 1.08 2.99 -18.65
CA GLN A 200 0.03 3.31 -19.62
C GLN A 200 -0.26 2.15 -20.57
N LYS A 201 0.79 1.50 -21.11
CA LYS A 201 0.62 0.33 -21.99
C LYS A 201 -0.02 -0.84 -21.27
N LEU A 202 0.29 -1.03 -20.01
CA LEU A 202 -0.34 -2.04 -19.18
C LEU A 202 -1.82 -1.70 -18.89
N GLY A 203 -2.17 -0.41 -18.88
CA GLY A 203 -3.53 0.06 -18.63
C GLY A 203 -3.84 0.40 -17.19
N ILE A 204 -2.81 0.63 -16.38
CA ILE A 204 -2.89 1.03 -14.96
C ILE A 204 -3.55 2.41 -14.86
N THR A 205 -4.40 2.59 -13.85
CA THR A 205 -5.09 3.85 -13.59
C THR A 205 -4.71 4.48 -12.25
N ALA A 206 -4.10 3.73 -11.35
CA ALA A 206 -3.62 4.24 -10.07
C ALA A 206 -2.30 3.55 -9.70
N LEU A 207 -1.29 4.35 -9.33
CA LEU A 207 -0.01 3.88 -8.83
C LEU A 207 -0.02 4.00 -7.30
N GLU A 208 0.04 2.88 -6.59
CA GLU A 208 0.18 2.83 -5.14
C GLU A 208 1.66 2.73 -4.81
N LEU A 209 2.19 3.78 -4.19
CA LEU A 209 3.60 3.86 -3.80
C LEU A 209 3.78 3.36 -2.37
N MET A 210 4.64 2.38 -2.17
CA MET A 210 5.16 2.00 -0.85
C MET A 210 5.70 3.24 -0.14
N PRO A 211 5.90 3.23 1.20
CA PRO A 211 6.09 4.43 1.99
C PRO A 211 7.09 5.44 1.41
N VAL A 212 6.62 6.68 1.25
CA VAL A 212 7.41 7.83 0.80
C VAL A 212 7.61 8.88 1.89
N HIS A 213 6.96 8.76 3.04
CA HIS A 213 7.24 9.57 4.21
C HIS A 213 8.69 9.37 4.64
N HIS A 214 9.33 10.40 5.21
CA HIS A 214 10.72 10.27 5.63
C HIS A 214 10.88 9.24 6.75
N PHE A 215 11.68 8.21 6.51
CA PHE A 215 11.84 7.04 7.38
C PHE A 215 13.31 6.78 7.74
N ILE A 216 13.56 5.88 8.68
CA ILE A 216 14.91 5.45 9.06
C ILE A 216 15.40 4.40 8.07
N ALA A 217 16.24 4.80 7.11
CA ALA A 217 16.80 3.89 6.12
C ALA A 217 17.92 2.99 6.68
N LEU A 218 18.63 3.46 7.70
CA LEU A 218 19.82 2.79 8.28
C LEU A 218 19.64 2.53 9.78
N PRO A 219 18.65 1.73 10.20
CA PRO A 219 18.51 1.39 11.61
C PRO A 219 19.66 0.48 12.06
N GLY A 220 20.09 0.62 13.31
CA GLY A 220 21.28 -0.06 13.84
C GLY A 220 21.26 -1.57 13.68
N TYR A 221 20.12 -2.19 13.93
CA TYR A 221 19.96 -3.64 13.85
C TYR A 221 20.11 -4.21 12.41
N LEU A 222 19.90 -3.38 11.38
CA LEU A 222 20.15 -3.75 9.97
C LEU A 222 21.59 -3.39 9.54
N THR A 223 22.07 -2.21 9.90
CA THR A 223 23.43 -1.78 9.51
C THR A 223 24.51 -2.68 10.07
N ASP A 224 24.33 -3.25 11.27
CA ASP A 224 25.23 -4.22 11.85
C ASP A 224 25.33 -5.53 11.04
N LYS A 225 24.31 -5.82 10.22
CA LYS A 225 24.26 -6.95 9.28
C LYS A 225 24.64 -6.54 7.84
N GLY A 226 24.96 -5.27 7.59
CA GLY A 226 25.22 -4.72 6.25
C GLY A 226 23.95 -4.55 5.40
N LEU A 227 22.78 -4.49 6.04
CA LEU A 227 21.46 -4.35 5.43
C LEU A 227 20.91 -2.94 5.62
N THR A 228 19.86 -2.61 4.86
CA THR A 228 19.16 -1.32 4.93
C THR A 228 17.65 -1.53 4.94
N ASN A 229 16.91 -0.63 5.59
CA ASN A 229 15.45 -0.64 5.48
C ASN A 229 15.06 -0.20 4.06
N TYR A 230 14.58 -1.15 3.27
CA TYR A 230 14.20 -0.93 1.88
C TYR A 230 12.74 -0.50 1.76
N TRP A 231 11.82 -1.13 2.51
CA TRP A 231 10.39 -0.84 2.36
C TRP A 231 9.96 0.54 2.89
N GLY A 232 10.58 1.00 4.00
CA GLY A 232 10.33 2.33 4.53
C GLY A 232 9.21 2.45 5.57
N TYR A 233 8.79 1.36 6.21
CA TYR A 233 7.74 1.40 7.24
C TYR A 233 8.20 1.95 8.61
N ASP A 234 9.41 2.47 8.73
CA ASP A 234 9.97 3.12 9.93
C ASP A 234 9.90 4.66 9.85
N SER A 235 8.71 5.23 9.62
CA SER A 235 8.50 6.67 9.46
C SER A 235 8.92 7.46 10.71
N ILE A 236 9.58 8.60 10.50
CA ILE A 236 9.95 9.57 11.55
C ILE A 236 9.42 10.98 11.32
N ASN A 237 8.82 11.21 10.13
CA ASN A 237 8.13 12.43 9.77
C ASN A 237 7.06 12.12 8.74
N TYR A 238 5.90 12.78 8.83
CA TYR A 238 4.72 12.49 8.02
C TYR A 238 4.44 13.50 6.91
N PHE A 239 5.28 14.54 6.75
CA PHE A 239 5.09 15.58 5.74
C PHE A 239 6.17 15.58 4.66
N ALA A 240 7.39 15.21 5.03
CA ALA A 240 8.53 15.25 4.11
C ALA A 240 8.58 14.01 3.23
N PRO A 241 8.67 14.14 1.89
CA PRO A 241 9.04 13.04 1.03
C PRO A 241 10.45 12.56 1.37
N PHE A 242 10.66 11.24 1.37
CA PHE A 242 11.94 10.63 1.72
C PHE A 242 13.06 11.17 0.83
N SER A 243 14.07 11.76 1.45
CA SER A 243 15.16 12.45 0.74
C SER A 243 16.05 11.50 -0.09
N GLY A 244 16.10 10.23 0.28
CA GLY A 244 16.85 9.20 -0.44
C GLY A 244 16.29 8.84 -1.83
N TYR A 245 15.06 9.28 -2.16
CA TYR A 245 14.45 9.10 -3.47
C TYR A 245 14.54 10.35 -4.35
N SER A 246 15.31 11.36 -3.97
CA SER A 246 15.50 12.58 -4.76
C SER A 246 16.78 12.53 -5.59
N ALA A 247 16.68 12.83 -6.88
CA ALA A 247 17.81 13.02 -7.78
C ALA A 247 18.35 14.48 -7.75
N SER A 248 17.52 15.44 -7.36
CA SER A 248 17.79 16.87 -7.53
C SER A 248 18.33 17.56 -6.27
N GLY A 249 18.41 16.87 -5.13
CA GLY A 249 18.91 17.39 -3.86
C GLY A 249 17.92 17.31 -2.71
N THR A 250 18.33 17.77 -1.52
CA THR A 250 17.63 17.54 -0.25
C THR A 250 17.29 18.81 0.53
N LEU A 251 17.56 20.00 -0.01
CA LEU A 251 17.26 21.30 0.61
C LEU A 251 15.90 21.88 0.14
N GLY A 252 14.91 21.02 -0.10
CA GLY A 252 13.59 21.36 -0.61
C GLY A 252 13.32 20.81 -2.01
N GLN A 253 14.37 20.44 -2.78
CA GLN A 253 14.24 19.94 -4.14
C GLN A 253 13.44 18.64 -4.20
N GLN A 254 13.54 17.76 -3.20
CA GLN A 254 12.77 16.52 -3.11
C GLN A 254 11.25 16.77 -3.13
N VAL A 255 10.80 17.90 -2.57
CA VAL A 255 9.37 18.27 -2.58
C VAL A 255 8.94 18.62 -4.00
N THR A 256 9.76 19.44 -4.68
CA THR A 256 9.50 19.84 -6.08
C THR A 256 9.53 18.63 -7.00
N GLU A 257 10.50 17.72 -6.82
CA GLU A 257 10.64 16.51 -7.64
C GLU A 257 9.46 15.55 -7.45
N PHE A 258 8.98 15.40 -6.21
CA PHE A 258 7.76 14.63 -5.94
C PHE A 258 6.53 15.25 -6.62
N LYS A 259 6.32 16.57 -6.48
CA LYS A 259 5.23 17.29 -7.17
C LYS A 259 5.30 17.13 -8.70
N GLN A 260 6.51 17.16 -9.27
CA GLN A 260 6.72 16.92 -10.70
C GLN A 260 6.34 15.50 -11.10
N MET A 261 6.65 14.50 -10.25
CA MET A 261 6.25 13.11 -10.47
C MET A 261 4.72 12.97 -10.50
N VAL A 262 4.03 13.50 -9.49
CA VAL A 262 2.55 13.47 -9.45
C VAL A 262 1.96 14.12 -10.69
N LYS A 263 2.40 15.34 -11.04
CA LYS A 263 1.95 16.06 -12.23
C LYS A 263 2.18 15.28 -13.53
N ALA A 264 3.31 14.56 -13.65
CA ALA A 264 3.61 13.73 -14.82
C ALA A 264 2.68 12.50 -14.90
N LEU A 265 2.40 11.85 -13.78
CA LEU A 265 1.47 10.72 -13.70
C LEU A 265 0.03 11.16 -13.98
N HIS A 266 -0.43 12.29 -13.44
CA HIS A 266 -1.75 12.85 -13.73
C HIS A 266 -1.94 13.16 -15.22
N ARG A 267 -0.94 13.74 -15.88
CA ARG A 267 -0.95 13.95 -17.35
C ARG A 267 -1.07 12.66 -18.14
N ALA A 268 -0.61 11.56 -17.56
CA ALA A 268 -0.74 10.23 -18.14
C ALA A 268 -2.08 9.54 -17.80
N GLY A 269 -2.93 10.17 -16.99
CA GLY A 269 -4.20 9.62 -16.51
C GLY A 269 -4.02 8.58 -15.40
N ILE A 270 -2.94 8.67 -14.61
CA ILE A 270 -2.61 7.75 -13.53
C ILE A 270 -2.67 8.49 -12.20
N GLU A 271 -3.56 8.06 -11.31
CA GLU A 271 -3.66 8.53 -9.93
C GLU A 271 -2.46 8.09 -9.09
N VAL A 272 -2.17 8.83 -8.02
CA VAL A 272 -1.13 8.49 -7.06
C VAL A 272 -1.76 8.20 -5.70
N ILE A 273 -1.56 6.98 -5.19
CA ILE A 273 -1.97 6.55 -3.87
C ILE A 273 -0.71 6.36 -3.03
N LEU A 274 -0.71 6.84 -1.80
CA LEU A 274 0.40 6.66 -0.88
C LEU A 274 0.08 5.62 0.17
N ASP A 275 1.01 4.69 0.36
CA ASP A 275 1.03 3.83 1.54
C ASP A 275 1.57 4.63 2.73
N VAL A 276 0.75 4.80 3.78
CA VAL A 276 1.02 5.69 4.89
C VAL A 276 1.01 4.96 6.23
N VAL A 277 2.04 5.22 7.03
CA VAL A 277 2.29 4.54 8.30
C VAL A 277 2.08 5.53 9.45
N TYR A 278 0.81 5.72 9.87
CA TYR A 278 0.47 6.59 11.01
C TYR A 278 0.29 5.84 12.33
N ASN A 279 0.32 4.51 12.29
CA ASN A 279 0.06 3.68 13.46
C ASN A 279 1.25 3.60 14.41
N HIS A 280 2.49 3.74 13.92
CA HIS A 280 3.73 3.71 14.70
C HIS A 280 4.80 4.64 14.10
N THR A 281 5.95 4.72 14.77
CA THR A 281 7.14 5.42 14.27
C THR A 281 8.38 4.56 14.35
N GLY A 282 9.41 4.91 13.57
CA GLY A 282 10.72 4.29 13.61
C GLY A 282 11.52 4.55 14.91
N GLU A 283 10.96 5.32 15.87
CA GLU A 283 11.60 5.47 17.19
C GLU A 283 11.51 4.20 18.05
N GLY A 284 10.73 3.16 17.63
CA GLY A 284 10.67 1.84 18.26
C GLY A 284 10.17 1.85 19.70
N ASN A 285 10.52 0.84 20.49
CA ASN A 285 10.11 0.70 21.89
C ASN A 285 10.88 1.63 22.86
N HIS A 286 10.73 1.44 24.16
CA HIS A 286 11.41 2.25 25.22
C HIS A 286 12.94 2.25 25.11
N LEU A 287 13.53 1.31 24.36
CA LEU A 287 14.96 1.22 24.08
C LEU A 287 15.34 1.81 22.71
N GLY A 288 14.40 2.42 21.99
CA GLY A 288 14.66 3.05 20.70
C GLY A 288 15.29 4.45 20.79
N PRO A 289 15.68 5.04 19.65
CA PRO A 289 16.30 6.36 19.59
C PRO A 289 15.31 7.50 19.91
N SER A 290 15.85 8.69 20.19
CA SER A 290 15.06 9.93 20.35
C SER A 290 15.38 10.87 19.19
N LEU A 291 14.53 10.89 18.18
CA LEU A 291 14.76 11.57 16.90
C LEU A 291 13.74 12.66 16.59
N SER A 292 12.52 12.54 17.12
CA SER A 292 11.40 13.46 16.87
C SER A 292 10.39 13.40 18.03
N LEU A 293 9.27 12.73 17.88
CA LEU A 293 8.09 12.76 18.76
C LEU A 293 8.41 12.35 20.21
N ARG A 294 9.29 11.37 20.42
CA ARG A 294 9.71 10.91 21.75
C ARG A 294 10.38 12.00 22.55
N GLY A 295 11.30 12.73 21.92
CA GLY A 295 12.03 13.82 22.58
C GLY A 295 11.23 15.10 22.69
N ILE A 296 10.22 15.29 21.84
CA ILE A 296 9.35 16.47 21.84
C ILE A 296 8.32 16.38 22.95
N ASP A 297 7.57 15.26 23.04
CA ASP A 297 6.63 15.00 24.14
C ASP A 297 6.14 13.55 24.12
N ASN A 298 6.87 12.65 24.74
CA ASN A 298 6.59 11.23 24.71
C ASN A 298 5.18 10.84 25.19
N THR A 299 4.70 11.46 26.26
CA THR A 299 3.41 11.15 26.87
C THR A 299 2.21 11.61 26.04
N VAL A 300 2.42 12.57 25.15
CA VAL A 300 1.38 13.07 24.23
C VAL A 300 1.29 12.20 22.98
N TYR A 301 2.43 11.87 22.40
CA TYR A 301 2.47 11.25 21.09
C TYR A 301 2.34 9.73 21.10
N TYR A 302 2.81 9.07 22.16
CA TYR A 302 2.82 7.61 22.23
C TYR A 302 1.81 7.07 23.24
N ARG A 303 1.22 5.93 22.89
CA ARG A 303 0.33 5.18 23.76
C ARG A 303 1.18 4.39 24.75
N LEU A 304 1.12 4.77 26.02
CA LEU A 304 1.86 4.15 27.10
C LEU A 304 1.00 3.14 27.84
N ILE A 305 1.63 2.15 28.50
CA ILE A 305 0.95 1.21 29.38
C ILE A 305 0.55 1.93 30.67
N ASP A 306 -0.72 1.87 31.05
CA ASP A 306 -1.29 2.62 32.19
C ASP A 306 -0.60 2.30 33.52
N ASP A 307 -0.30 1.02 33.77
CA ASP A 307 0.32 0.52 35.01
C ASP A 307 1.85 0.66 35.00
N ASP A 308 2.46 0.83 33.84
CA ASP A 308 3.90 1.06 33.67
C ASP A 308 4.17 2.00 32.49
N LYS A 309 4.08 3.30 32.72
CA LYS A 309 4.28 4.34 31.69
C LYS A 309 5.67 4.42 31.10
N ARG A 310 6.61 3.63 31.59
CA ARG A 310 7.92 3.44 30.98
C ARG A 310 7.83 2.73 29.64
N LEU A 311 6.83 1.85 29.48
CA LEU A 311 6.64 0.99 28.33
C LEU A 311 5.53 1.50 27.41
N TYR A 312 5.61 1.09 26.14
CA TYR A 312 4.64 1.45 25.12
C TYR A 312 3.63 0.33 24.89
N MET A 313 2.37 0.68 24.64
CA MET A 313 1.44 -0.23 24.00
C MET A 313 1.86 -0.44 22.56
N ASP A 314 1.87 -1.70 22.13
CA ASP A 314 2.28 -2.08 20.79
C ASP A 314 1.23 -2.98 20.15
N PHE A 315 0.44 -2.41 19.23
CA PHE A 315 -0.50 -3.14 18.37
C PHE A 315 0.10 -3.43 16.98
N THR A 316 1.37 -3.05 16.75
CA THR A 316 1.97 -2.99 15.42
C THR A 316 3.10 -3.98 15.24
N GLY A 317 3.70 -4.48 16.33
CA GLY A 317 4.91 -5.29 16.30
C GLY A 317 6.20 -4.49 16.09
N CYS A 318 6.11 -3.15 15.95
CA CYS A 318 7.24 -2.25 15.71
C CYS A 318 7.74 -1.57 17.00
N GLY A 319 7.15 -1.92 18.14
CA GLY A 319 7.61 -1.47 19.47
C GLY A 319 6.87 -0.26 20.04
N ASN A 320 6.01 0.40 19.27
CA ASN A 320 5.17 1.50 19.74
C ASN A 320 3.87 1.61 18.95
N SER A 321 2.92 2.34 19.51
CA SER A 321 1.72 2.80 18.79
C SER A 321 1.52 4.27 19.09
N LEU A 322 1.14 5.07 18.08
CA LEU A 322 0.76 6.46 18.28
C LEU A 322 -0.57 6.57 19.07
N TYR A 323 -0.65 7.57 19.92
CA TYR A 323 -1.84 7.82 20.74
C TYR A 323 -2.88 8.66 19.98
N VAL A 324 -3.57 8.05 19.03
CA VAL A 324 -4.57 8.72 18.17
C VAL A 324 -5.74 9.30 19.00
N GLY A 325 -5.98 8.80 20.21
CA GLY A 325 -6.94 9.39 21.13
C GLY A 325 -6.56 10.78 21.64
N HIS A 326 -5.29 11.21 21.52
CA HIS A 326 -4.87 12.56 21.90
C HIS A 326 -5.18 13.56 20.77
N PRO A 327 -5.86 14.70 21.04
CA PRO A 327 -6.27 15.65 19.99
C PRO A 327 -5.10 16.16 19.13
N GLN A 328 -3.91 16.31 19.70
CA GLN A 328 -2.76 16.81 18.97
C GLN A 328 -2.15 15.77 18.02
N VAL A 329 -2.22 14.48 18.38
CA VAL A 329 -1.80 13.39 17.50
C VAL A 329 -2.77 13.27 16.33
N LEU A 330 -4.07 13.27 16.63
CA LEU A 330 -5.10 13.27 15.60
C LEU A 330 -4.97 14.46 14.66
N LYS A 331 -4.69 15.66 15.20
CA LYS A 331 -4.40 16.86 14.40
C LYS A 331 -3.18 16.68 13.51
N LEU A 332 -2.08 16.12 14.01
CA LEU A 332 -0.87 15.85 13.23
C LEU A 332 -1.18 14.99 12.00
N ILE A 333 -1.95 13.91 12.21
CA ILE A 333 -2.36 12.98 11.14
C ILE A 333 -3.25 13.70 10.12
N MET A 334 -4.27 14.43 10.58
CA MET A 334 -5.21 15.13 9.69
C MET A 334 -4.53 16.25 8.90
N ASP A 335 -3.64 17.01 9.52
CA ASP A 335 -2.87 18.05 8.84
C ASP A 335 -1.93 17.46 7.79
N SER A 336 -1.33 16.29 8.07
CA SER A 336 -0.50 15.55 7.11
C SER A 336 -1.34 15.06 5.91
N LEU A 337 -2.44 14.38 6.16
CA LEU A 337 -3.33 13.89 5.09
C LEU A 337 -3.80 15.03 4.18
N ARG A 338 -4.26 16.15 4.76
CA ARG A 338 -4.66 17.33 3.98
C ARG A 338 -3.51 17.90 3.17
N TYR A 339 -2.30 18.00 3.76
CA TYR A 339 -1.11 18.48 3.05
C TYR A 339 -0.80 17.64 1.82
N TRP A 340 -0.84 16.31 1.95
CA TRP A 340 -0.59 15.41 0.82
C TRP A 340 -1.65 15.54 -0.28
N VAL A 341 -2.90 15.83 0.06
CA VAL A 341 -3.95 16.07 -0.94
C VAL A 341 -3.87 17.46 -1.54
N THR A 342 -3.81 18.52 -0.71
CA THR A 342 -3.96 19.90 -1.18
C THR A 342 -2.69 20.51 -1.75
N GLU A 343 -1.52 20.10 -1.23
CA GLU A 343 -0.23 20.66 -1.63
C GLU A 343 0.57 19.72 -2.54
N MET A 344 0.41 18.41 -2.34
CA MET A 344 1.17 17.39 -3.07
C MET A 344 0.33 16.69 -4.15
N HIS A 345 -0.98 16.98 -4.21
CA HIS A 345 -1.96 16.48 -5.19
C HIS A 345 -2.07 14.95 -5.25
N VAL A 346 -1.92 14.23 -4.13
CA VAL A 346 -2.15 12.78 -4.13
C VAL A 346 -3.64 12.46 -4.13
N ASP A 347 -4.04 11.38 -4.83
CA ASP A 347 -5.44 10.99 -5.07
C ASP A 347 -5.99 10.04 -4.00
N GLY A 348 -5.14 9.55 -3.12
CA GLY A 348 -5.59 8.64 -2.09
C GLY A 348 -4.48 8.10 -1.18
N PHE A 349 -4.91 7.27 -0.23
CA PHE A 349 -4.05 6.66 0.77
C PHE A 349 -4.41 5.20 1.01
N ARG A 350 -3.40 4.36 1.18
CA ARG A 350 -3.49 3.05 1.81
C ARG A 350 -2.90 3.17 3.22
N PHE A 351 -3.69 2.87 4.23
CA PHE A 351 -3.28 2.98 5.63
C PHE A 351 -2.75 1.64 6.12
N ASP A 352 -1.47 1.62 6.43
CA ASP A 352 -0.79 0.50 7.08
C ASP A 352 -1.43 0.22 8.43
N LEU A 353 -1.70 -1.07 8.74
CA LEU A 353 -2.31 -1.52 9.99
C LEU A 353 -3.46 -0.61 10.46
N ALA A 354 -4.40 -0.31 9.58
CA ALA A 354 -5.42 0.72 9.80
C ALA A 354 -6.32 0.42 11.02
N ALA A 355 -6.45 -0.84 11.43
CA ALA A 355 -7.19 -1.22 12.64
C ALA A 355 -6.56 -0.60 13.90
N ALA A 356 -5.24 -0.45 13.96
CA ALA A 356 -4.53 0.16 15.09
C ALA A 356 -4.91 1.64 15.30
N LEU A 357 -5.21 2.37 14.21
CA LEU A 357 -5.62 3.78 14.26
C LEU A 357 -7.06 3.96 14.77
N ALA A 358 -7.87 2.92 14.68
CA ALA A 358 -9.26 2.91 15.12
C ALA A 358 -9.46 2.38 16.55
N ARG A 359 -8.38 2.04 17.26
CA ARG A 359 -8.44 1.57 18.63
C ARG A 359 -8.61 2.74 19.60
N GLU A 360 -9.76 2.81 20.28
CA GLU A 360 -9.97 3.83 21.32
C GLU A 360 -9.29 3.42 22.64
N LEU A 361 -9.71 2.36 23.28
CA LEU A 361 -9.00 1.80 24.44
C LEU A 361 -8.18 0.58 23.98
N PHE A 362 -8.80 -0.57 23.89
CA PHE A 362 -8.18 -1.80 23.41
C PHE A 362 -8.88 -2.34 22.17
N GLU A 363 -10.18 -2.07 22.03
CA GLU A 363 -11.01 -2.57 20.94
C GLU A 363 -11.00 -1.62 19.74
N VAL A 364 -11.08 -2.20 18.54
CA VAL A 364 -11.27 -1.44 17.31
C VAL A 364 -12.70 -0.91 17.26
N ASN A 365 -12.85 0.40 17.08
CA ASN A 365 -14.15 1.05 17.02
C ASN A 365 -14.37 1.70 15.64
N SER A 366 -15.34 1.19 14.87
CA SER A 366 -15.72 1.75 13.58
C SER A 366 -16.34 3.17 13.67
N LEU A 367 -16.64 3.66 14.86
CA LEU A 367 -17.10 5.02 15.16
C LEU A 367 -16.04 5.81 15.94
N SER A 368 -14.76 5.46 15.80
CA SER A 368 -13.68 6.20 16.44
C SER A 368 -13.56 7.61 15.88
N ALA A 369 -13.03 8.54 16.70
CA ALA A 369 -12.79 9.91 16.27
C ALA A 369 -11.94 10.02 14.99
N PHE A 370 -11.04 9.07 14.75
CA PHE A 370 -10.24 8.99 13.54
C PHE A 370 -11.12 8.86 12.27
N PHE A 371 -12.07 7.92 12.28
CA PHE A 371 -12.97 7.74 11.13
C PHE A 371 -13.94 8.91 10.99
N ASP A 372 -14.54 9.37 12.10
CA ASP A 372 -15.52 10.45 12.08
C ASP A 372 -14.94 11.75 11.49
N ILE A 373 -13.71 12.09 11.85
CA ILE A 373 -13.05 13.30 11.35
C ILE A 373 -12.68 13.17 9.86
N ILE A 374 -12.20 12.01 9.42
CA ILE A 374 -11.93 11.77 7.99
C ILE A 374 -13.23 11.87 7.18
N HIS A 375 -14.33 11.27 7.66
CA HIS A 375 -15.60 11.25 6.92
C HIS A 375 -16.24 12.62 6.76
N GLN A 376 -16.08 13.51 7.72
CA GLN A 376 -16.64 14.87 7.65
C GLN A 376 -15.70 15.87 6.97
N ASP A 377 -14.44 15.52 6.75
CA ASP A 377 -13.48 16.41 6.10
C ASP A 377 -13.73 16.48 4.60
N PRO A 378 -14.04 17.69 4.04
CA PRO A 378 -14.40 17.82 2.63
C PRO A 378 -13.24 17.51 1.67
N VAL A 379 -11.99 17.55 2.14
CA VAL A 379 -10.82 17.19 1.33
C VAL A 379 -10.61 15.68 1.34
N LEU A 380 -10.64 15.07 2.54
CA LEU A 380 -10.32 13.65 2.70
C LEU A 380 -11.47 12.73 2.28
N ALA A 381 -12.72 13.18 2.35
CA ALA A 381 -13.86 12.39 1.89
C ALA A 381 -13.94 12.24 0.35
N ASP A 382 -13.18 13.03 -0.41
CA ASP A 382 -13.19 13.05 -1.89
C ASP A 382 -12.00 12.28 -2.52
N VAL A 383 -11.14 11.67 -1.71
CA VAL A 383 -10.00 10.88 -2.18
C VAL A 383 -10.18 9.38 -1.88
N LYS A 384 -9.34 8.54 -2.50
CA LYS A 384 -9.37 7.11 -2.26
C LYS A 384 -8.83 6.77 -0.88
N LEU A 385 -9.64 6.10 -0.06
CA LEU A 385 -9.26 5.62 1.27
C LEU A 385 -9.27 4.09 1.27
N ILE A 386 -8.08 3.51 1.45
CA ILE A 386 -7.85 2.07 1.46
C ILE A 386 -7.29 1.69 2.83
N ALA A 387 -7.87 0.70 3.47
CA ALA A 387 -7.38 0.16 4.71
C ALA A 387 -6.64 -1.16 4.49
N GLU A 388 -5.52 -1.33 5.17
CA GLU A 388 -5.09 -2.64 5.60
C GLU A 388 -5.90 -3.01 6.85
N PRO A 389 -6.90 -3.90 6.74
CA PRO A 389 -7.93 -4.01 7.76
C PRO A 389 -7.57 -4.98 8.89
N TRP A 390 -6.32 -4.94 9.37
CA TRP A 390 -5.84 -5.71 10.51
C TRP A 390 -4.76 -4.99 11.30
N ASP A 391 -4.44 -5.53 12.47
CA ASP A 391 -3.28 -5.25 13.28
C ASP A 391 -2.93 -6.49 14.13
N LEU A 392 -1.86 -6.44 14.95
CA LEU A 392 -1.39 -7.58 15.72
C LEU A 392 -2.06 -7.71 17.11
N GLY A 393 -2.94 -6.79 17.49
CA GLY A 393 -3.65 -6.84 18.76
C GLY A 393 -4.81 -7.84 18.74
N GLU A 394 -5.31 -8.18 19.91
CA GLU A 394 -6.52 -9.00 20.06
C GLU A 394 -7.69 -8.37 19.31
N GLY A 395 -8.45 -9.18 18.53
CA GLY A 395 -9.53 -8.70 17.68
C GLY A 395 -9.07 -7.79 16.52
N GLY A 396 -7.79 -7.81 16.16
CA GLY A 396 -7.23 -6.92 15.15
C GLY A 396 -7.66 -7.19 13.71
N TYR A 397 -8.11 -8.39 13.36
CA TYR A 397 -8.57 -8.74 12.02
C TYR A 397 -9.98 -8.21 11.76
N GLN A 398 -10.12 -7.14 10.96
CA GLN A 398 -11.33 -6.34 10.78
C GLN A 398 -11.84 -6.30 9.33
N VAL A 399 -11.50 -7.29 8.52
CA VAL A 399 -11.98 -7.36 7.12
C VAL A 399 -13.51 -7.36 7.08
N GLY A 400 -14.10 -6.44 6.32
CA GLY A 400 -15.55 -6.23 6.21
C GLY A 400 -16.13 -5.26 7.26
N GLN A 401 -15.34 -4.73 8.21
CA GLN A 401 -15.83 -3.93 9.33
C GLN A 401 -15.58 -2.42 9.20
N PHE A 402 -14.81 -1.98 8.20
CA PHE A 402 -14.52 -0.56 8.00
C PHE A 402 -15.74 0.22 7.52
N PRO A 403 -15.80 1.55 7.79
CA PRO A 403 -16.93 2.39 7.40
C PRO A 403 -17.12 2.52 5.88
N VAL A 404 -18.27 3.03 5.47
CA VAL A 404 -18.77 3.02 4.07
C VAL A 404 -17.83 3.67 3.04
N LEU A 405 -17.08 4.71 3.41
CA LEU A 405 -16.16 5.39 2.48
C LEU A 405 -14.85 4.61 2.21
N TRP A 406 -14.55 3.61 3.02
CA TRP A 406 -13.31 2.86 2.94
C TRP A 406 -13.41 1.66 2.00
N SER A 407 -12.38 1.46 1.21
CA SER A 407 -12.09 0.17 0.59
C SER A 407 -11.05 -0.57 1.45
N GLU A 408 -11.00 -1.88 1.34
CA GLU A 408 -10.15 -2.72 2.19
C GLU A 408 -9.32 -3.67 1.33
N TRP A 409 -8.06 -3.84 1.67
CA TRP A 409 -7.29 -4.99 1.20
C TRP A 409 -7.99 -6.27 1.64
N ASN A 410 -8.50 -7.04 0.69
CA ASN A 410 -9.27 -8.24 0.98
C ASN A 410 -8.35 -9.46 1.11
N GLY A 411 -7.82 -9.66 2.31
CA GLY A 411 -6.98 -10.83 2.62
C GLY A 411 -7.70 -12.17 2.42
N ARG A 412 -9.03 -12.19 2.60
CA ARG A 412 -9.85 -13.38 2.35
C ARG A 412 -9.91 -13.74 0.87
N TYR A 413 -9.99 -12.73 -0.02
CA TYR A 413 -9.87 -12.93 -1.46
C TYR A 413 -8.51 -13.56 -1.81
N ARG A 414 -7.42 -12.98 -1.32
CA ARG A 414 -6.06 -13.49 -1.51
C ARG A 414 -5.95 -14.97 -1.14
N ASP A 415 -6.35 -15.29 0.07
CA ASP A 415 -6.20 -16.63 0.64
C ASP A 415 -7.06 -17.65 -0.10
N THR A 416 -8.31 -17.32 -0.40
CA THR A 416 -9.26 -18.19 -1.11
C THR A 416 -8.82 -18.47 -2.54
N VAL A 417 -8.38 -17.45 -3.28
CA VAL A 417 -7.95 -17.63 -4.68
C VAL A 417 -6.66 -18.45 -4.75
N ARG A 418 -5.73 -18.27 -3.79
CA ARG A 418 -4.53 -19.11 -3.67
C ARG A 418 -4.91 -20.57 -3.37
N ASP A 419 -5.77 -20.81 -2.38
CA ASP A 419 -6.23 -22.15 -2.00
C ASP A 419 -6.97 -22.84 -3.14
N PHE A 420 -7.83 -22.12 -3.87
CA PHE A 420 -8.55 -22.67 -5.02
C PHE A 420 -7.59 -23.18 -6.10
N TRP A 421 -6.65 -22.35 -6.56
CA TRP A 421 -5.76 -22.70 -7.66
C TRP A 421 -4.71 -23.75 -7.28
N ARG A 422 -4.29 -23.83 -6.02
CA ARG A 422 -3.46 -24.97 -5.57
C ARG A 422 -4.28 -26.26 -5.40
N GLY A 423 -5.62 -26.18 -5.50
CA GLY A 423 -6.55 -27.31 -5.44
C GLY A 423 -6.83 -27.81 -4.05
N ALA A 424 -6.88 -26.92 -3.07
CA ALA A 424 -7.34 -27.25 -1.73
C ALA A 424 -8.82 -27.69 -1.74
N ASP A 425 -9.19 -28.50 -0.79
CA ASP A 425 -10.58 -28.92 -0.61
C ASP A 425 -11.42 -27.80 0.03
N GLU A 426 -12.74 -27.87 -0.11
CA GLU A 426 -13.73 -26.95 0.52
C GLU A 426 -13.62 -25.48 0.11
N THR A 427 -13.04 -25.17 -1.07
CA THR A 427 -12.80 -23.77 -1.50
C THR A 427 -13.86 -23.22 -2.43
N LEU A 428 -14.72 -24.06 -3.03
CA LEU A 428 -15.56 -23.68 -4.16
C LEU A 428 -16.58 -22.58 -3.83
N GLY A 429 -17.26 -22.69 -2.68
CA GLY A 429 -18.25 -21.70 -2.24
C GLY A 429 -17.60 -20.35 -1.91
N GLU A 430 -16.49 -20.36 -1.19
CA GLU A 430 -15.73 -19.15 -0.87
C GLU A 430 -15.17 -18.48 -2.13
N PHE A 431 -14.70 -19.28 -3.09
CA PHE A 431 -14.23 -18.76 -4.38
C PHE A 431 -15.33 -18.02 -5.12
N ALA A 432 -16.56 -18.54 -5.12
CA ALA A 432 -17.70 -17.87 -5.77
C ALA A 432 -18.05 -16.54 -5.07
N TYR A 433 -17.99 -16.46 -3.74
CA TYR A 433 -18.14 -15.20 -3.00
C TYR A 433 -17.04 -14.21 -3.36
N CYS A 434 -15.78 -14.64 -3.34
CA CYS A 434 -14.63 -13.79 -3.70
C CYS A 434 -14.72 -13.27 -5.14
N PHE A 435 -15.08 -14.15 -6.10
CA PHE A 435 -15.22 -13.79 -7.50
C PHE A 435 -16.31 -12.73 -7.73
N THR A 436 -17.38 -12.75 -6.93
CA THR A 436 -18.47 -11.77 -7.01
C THR A 436 -18.26 -10.51 -6.18
N GLY A 437 -17.04 -10.30 -5.63
CA GLY A 437 -16.63 -9.10 -4.88
C GLY A 437 -16.89 -9.20 -3.37
N SER A 438 -17.03 -10.40 -2.83
CA SER A 438 -17.26 -10.67 -1.39
C SER A 438 -18.52 -9.98 -0.82
N PRO A 439 -19.70 -10.23 -1.42
CA PRO A 439 -20.95 -9.62 -0.96
C PRO A 439 -21.32 -10.00 0.48
N ASP A 440 -20.88 -11.14 0.97
CA ASP A 440 -21.02 -11.59 2.35
C ASP A 440 -20.30 -10.68 3.34
N LEU A 441 -19.17 -10.08 2.96
CA LEU A 441 -18.42 -9.13 3.79
C LEU A 441 -18.99 -7.70 3.71
N TYR A 442 -19.39 -7.25 2.53
CA TYR A 442 -19.59 -5.83 2.28
C TYR A 442 -21.03 -5.41 1.96
N SER A 443 -21.93 -6.32 1.54
CA SER A 443 -23.25 -5.90 1.09
C SER A 443 -24.19 -5.50 2.21
N LEU A 444 -24.07 -6.11 3.40
CA LEU A 444 -24.97 -5.91 4.54
C LEU A 444 -24.81 -4.53 5.17
N ASN A 445 -23.65 -3.91 5.10
CA ASN A 445 -23.38 -2.57 5.65
C ASN A 445 -23.53 -1.44 4.62
N GLY A 446 -24.17 -1.72 3.45
CA GLY A 446 -24.47 -0.73 2.43
C GLY A 446 -23.30 -0.41 1.48
N ARG A 447 -22.18 -1.09 1.61
CA ARG A 447 -21.00 -0.94 0.74
C ARG A 447 -21.27 -1.58 -0.64
N ARG A 448 -20.38 -1.33 -1.58
CA ARG A 448 -20.47 -1.76 -2.97
C ARG A 448 -19.29 -2.70 -3.30
N PRO A 449 -19.28 -3.36 -4.48
CA PRO A 449 -18.16 -4.24 -4.85
C PRO A 449 -16.77 -3.58 -4.78
N ASN A 450 -16.69 -2.26 -4.98
CA ASN A 450 -15.44 -1.51 -4.83
C ASN A 450 -14.89 -1.43 -3.39
N ALA A 451 -15.64 -1.88 -2.39
CA ALA A 451 -15.10 -2.02 -1.05
C ALA A 451 -13.98 -3.07 -0.97
N SER A 452 -14.01 -4.05 -1.87
CA SER A 452 -12.98 -5.08 -1.98
C SER A 452 -11.84 -4.62 -2.89
N ILE A 453 -10.65 -4.38 -2.33
CA ILE A 453 -9.42 -4.36 -3.10
C ILE A 453 -8.95 -5.80 -3.19
N ASN A 454 -9.06 -6.37 -4.39
CA ASN A 454 -8.68 -7.73 -4.67
C ASN A 454 -7.19 -7.80 -5.00
N PHE A 455 -6.47 -8.70 -4.39
CA PHE A 455 -5.07 -8.95 -4.71
C PHE A 455 -4.74 -10.44 -4.53
N VAL A 456 -3.75 -10.91 -5.25
CA VAL A 456 -3.18 -12.25 -5.08
C VAL A 456 -1.89 -12.17 -4.28
N THR A 457 -1.12 -11.13 -4.52
CA THR A 457 0.21 -10.84 -3.97
C THR A 457 0.30 -9.36 -3.63
N ALA A 458 1.15 -9.02 -2.66
CA ALA A 458 1.47 -7.65 -2.26
C ALA A 458 2.98 -7.57 -1.94
N HIS A 459 3.47 -6.40 -1.52
CA HIS A 459 4.88 -6.21 -1.16
C HIS A 459 5.37 -7.18 -0.09
N ASP A 460 4.50 -7.52 0.86
CA ASP A 460 4.70 -8.54 1.89
C ASP A 460 4.20 -9.92 1.41
N GLY A 461 5.03 -10.92 1.49
CA GLY A 461 4.75 -12.25 0.98
C GLY A 461 5.50 -12.60 -0.31
N PHE A 462 5.13 -13.71 -0.92
CA PHE A 462 5.70 -14.13 -2.20
C PHE A 462 5.21 -13.27 -3.36
N THR A 463 6.09 -13.02 -4.34
CA THR A 463 5.68 -12.59 -5.68
C THR A 463 4.83 -13.67 -6.35
N LEU A 464 4.12 -13.32 -7.43
CA LEU A 464 3.33 -14.29 -8.18
C LEU A 464 4.17 -15.45 -8.73
N ASN A 465 5.38 -15.18 -9.16
CA ASN A 465 6.31 -16.22 -9.60
C ASN A 465 6.73 -17.13 -8.45
N ASP A 466 7.05 -16.55 -7.30
CA ASP A 466 7.48 -17.32 -6.13
C ASP A 466 6.33 -18.13 -5.51
N LEU A 467 5.10 -17.60 -5.59
CA LEU A 467 3.89 -18.27 -5.13
C LEU A 467 3.66 -19.64 -5.81
N VAL A 468 4.10 -19.79 -7.06
CA VAL A 468 3.99 -21.02 -7.83
C VAL A 468 5.29 -21.82 -7.92
N SER A 469 6.36 -21.33 -7.27
CA SER A 469 7.70 -21.90 -7.36
C SER A 469 8.28 -22.35 -6.01
N TYR A 470 7.77 -21.83 -4.91
CA TYR A 470 8.27 -22.11 -3.56
C TYR A 470 7.15 -22.54 -2.63
N GLU A 471 7.39 -23.59 -1.84
CA GLU A 471 6.51 -24.04 -0.77
C GLU A 471 6.89 -23.40 0.56
N LYS A 472 8.20 -23.18 0.75
CA LYS A 472 8.78 -22.61 1.97
C LYS A 472 9.41 -21.26 1.71
N LYS A 473 9.40 -20.41 2.73
CA LYS A 473 10.13 -19.14 2.67
C LYS A 473 11.63 -19.35 2.74
N HIS A 474 12.38 -18.50 2.06
CA HIS A 474 13.84 -18.48 2.00
C HIS A 474 14.34 -17.07 2.33
N ASN A 475 14.20 -16.67 3.63
CA ASN A 475 14.53 -15.33 4.13
C ASN A 475 15.93 -15.27 4.77
N GLU A 476 16.82 -16.23 4.51
CA GLU A 476 18.15 -16.32 5.12
C GLU A 476 18.97 -15.03 4.85
N ALA A 477 18.78 -14.38 3.70
CA ALA A 477 19.43 -13.13 3.33
C ALA A 477 19.12 -11.97 4.32
N ASN A 478 17.99 -12.04 5.04
CA ASN A 478 17.59 -11.02 6.02
C ASN A 478 18.38 -11.11 7.34
N GLY A 479 19.16 -12.19 7.54
CA GLY A 479 19.99 -12.38 8.73
C GLY A 479 19.19 -12.59 10.01
N GLU A 480 17.97 -13.16 9.91
CA GLU A 480 17.04 -13.46 11.01
C GLU A 480 16.78 -14.95 11.18
N ASN A 481 17.70 -15.78 10.68
CA ASN A 481 17.63 -17.24 10.73
C ASN A 481 16.32 -17.80 10.11
N ASN A 482 15.78 -17.10 9.09
CA ASN A 482 14.53 -17.45 8.41
C ASN A 482 13.31 -17.50 9.36
N CYS A 483 13.33 -16.70 10.46
CA CYS A 483 12.22 -16.63 11.42
C CYS A 483 11.20 -15.53 11.07
N ASP A 484 11.59 -14.56 10.22
CA ASP A 484 10.78 -13.44 9.76
C ASP A 484 9.85 -13.82 8.59
N GLY A 485 8.83 -13.00 8.34
CA GLY A 485 7.85 -13.23 7.28
C GLY A 485 6.83 -14.34 7.60
N ASP A 486 5.84 -14.50 6.73
CA ASP A 486 4.74 -15.43 6.93
C ASP A 486 5.18 -16.90 6.71
N GLU A 487 4.73 -17.79 7.60
CA GLU A 487 4.91 -19.26 7.47
C GLU A 487 3.86 -19.89 6.55
N HIS A 488 2.70 -19.25 6.36
CA HIS A 488 1.52 -19.82 5.70
C HIS A 488 1.22 -19.14 4.37
N ASN A 489 2.16 -19.22 3.42
CA ASN A 489 2.08 -18.53 2.13
C ASN A 489 0.93 -19.02 1.23
N ARG A 490 0.31 -20.18 1.50
CA ARG A 490 -0.69 -20.83 0.63
C ARG A 490 -0.18 -20.97 -0.80
N SER A 491 1.11 -21.23 -0.93
CA SER A 491 1.83 -21.41 -2.18
C SER A 491 1.84 -22.86 -2.61
N TRP A 492 2.34 -23.11 -3.82
CA TRP A 492 2.60 -24.46 -4.33
C TRP A 492 3.77 -24.43 -5.29
N ASN A 493 4.83 -25.19 -5.00
CA ASN A 493 6.05 -25.26 -5.83
C ASN A 493 5.88 -26.06 -7.12
N CYS A 494 4.70 -26.58 -7.42
CA CYS A 494 4.39 -27.43 -8.58
C CYS A 494 5.22 -28.70 -8.69
N GLY A 495 5.78 -29.17 -7.56
CA GLY A 495 6.55 -30.42 -7.47
C GLY A 495 8.05 -30.27 -7.32
N VAL A 496 8.61 -29.06 -7.54
CA VAL A 496 10.03 -28.76 -7.34
C VAL A 496 10.18 -27.42 -6.62
N GLU A 497 10.95 -27.40 -5.54
CA GLU A 497 11.23 -26.18 -4.78
C GLU A 497 12.23 -25.30 -5.54
N GLY A 498 11.82 -24.06 -5.85
CA GLY A 498 12.66 -23.08 -6.52
C GLY A 498 12.80 -23.28 -8.03
N GLU A 499 13.94 -22.88 -8.57
CA GLU A 499 14.22 -22.92 -10.02
C GLU A 499 14.28 -24.36 -10.56
N THR A 500 13.83 -24.56 -11.79
CA THR A 500 13.83 -25.87 -12.45
C THR A 500 13.93 -25.69 -13.98
N ASP A 501 14.48 -26.68 -14.66
CA ASP A 501 14.50 -26.77 -16.13
C ASP A 501 13.47 -27.79 -16.66
N ASP A 502 12.62 -28.35 -15.79
CA ASP A 502 11.59 -29.31 -16.17
C ASP A 502 10.46 -28.61 -16.93
N PRO A 503 10.28 -28.90 -18.24
CA PRO A 503 9.32 -28.19 -19.07
C PRO A 503 7.86 -28.39 -18.64
N GLU A 504 7.50 -29.53 -18.04
CA GLU A 504 6.15 -29.79 -17.58
C GLU A 504 5.83 -28.93 -16.35
N ILE A 505 6.80 -28.78 -15.45
CA ILE A 505 6.66 -27.92 -14.26
C ILE A 505 6.62 -26.46 -14.66
N LEU A 506 7.48 -26.03 -15.60
CA LEU A 506 7.49 -24.66 -16.10
C LEU A 506 6.14 -24.29 -16.76
N ASP A 507 5.62 -25.17 -17.65
CA ASP A 507 4.30 -24.95 -18.27
C ASP A 507 3.17 -24.84 -17.22
N LEU A 508 3.21 -25.67 -16.18
CA LEU A 508 2.23 -25.61 -15.11
C LEU A 508 2.33 -24.29 -14.31
N ARG A 509 3.54 -23.85 -13.96
CA ARG A 509 3.78 -22.58 -13.25
C ARG A 509 3.29 -21.40 -14.06
N GLU A 510 3.60 -21.35 -15.34
CA GLU A 510 3.12 -20.29 -16.23
C GLU A 510 1.60 -20.28 -16.35
N ARG A 511 0.98 -21.44 -16.49
CA ARG A 511 -0.47 -21.57 -16.52
C ARG A 511 -1.11 -21.06 -15.25
N LEU A 512 -0.55 -21.40 -14.08
CA LEU A 512 -1.03 -20.90 -12.79
C LEU A 512 -0.88 -19.39 -12.66
N ARG A 513 0.25 -18.79 -13.11
CA ARG A 513 0.41 -17.32 -13.13
C ARG A 513 -0.70 -16.66 -13.96
N ARG A 514 -0.99 -17.20 -15.16
CA ARG A 514 -2.09 -16.72 -16.01
C ARG A 514 -3.46 -16.91 -15.35
N ASN A 515 -3.68 -18.01 -14.63
CA ASN A 515 -4.93 -18.25 -13.88
C ASN A 515 -5.15 -17.20 -12.80
N PHE A 516 -4.13 -16.90 -12.01
CA PHE A 516 -4.20 -15.88 -10.96
C PHE A 516 -4.50 -14.50 -11.53
N LEU A 517 -3.79 -14.10 -12.58
CA LEU A 517 -3.99 -12.81 -13.25
C LEU A 517 -5.39 -12.72 -13.90
N ALA A 518 -5.83 -13.78 -14.57
CA ALA A 518 -7.16 -13.83 -15.16
C ALA A 518 -8.26 -13.79 -14.10
N THR A 519 -8.12 -14.55 -13.01
CA THR A 519 -9.07 -14.51 -11.89
C THR A 519 -9.15 -13.12 -11.27
N LEU A 520 -7.99 -12.47 -11.03
CA LEU A 520 -7.92 -11.12 -10.48
C LEU A 520 -8.65 -10.10 -11.37
N MET A 521 -8.40 -10.13 -12.66
CA MET A 521 -8.95 -9.15 -13.60
C MET A 521 -10.43 -9.42 -13.98
N LEU A 522 -10.90 -10.65 -13.87
CA LEU A 522 -12.28 -11.01 -14.18
C LEU A 522 -13.22 -10.98 -12.96
N SER A 523 -12.69 -10.93 -11.73
CA SER A 523 -13.46 -10.80 -10.50
C SER A 523 -14.08 -9.41 -10.33
N GLN A 524 -15.21 -9.33 -9.64
CA GLN A 524 -15.77 -8.06 -9.15
C GLN A 524 -14.90 -7.49 -8.03
N GLY A 525 -14.93 -6.18 -7.86
CA GLY A 525 -14.04 -5.46 -6.94
C GLY A 525 -12.98 -4.66 -7.69
N ILE A 526 -12.00 -4.14 -6.97
CA ILE A 526 -10.89 -3.35 -7.51
C ILE A 526 -9.65 -4.23 -7.56
N PRO A 527 -9.11 -4.53 -8.76
CA PRO A 527 -7.88 -5.32 -8.84
C PRO A 527 -6.66 -4.47 -8.45
N MET A 528 -5.82 -5.03 -7.59
CA MET A 528 -4.48 -4.54 -7.30
C MET A 528 -3.45 -5.56 -7.77
N LEU A 529 -2.55 -5.12 -8.61
CA LEU A 529 -1.43 -5.90 -9.14
C LEU A 529 -0.15 -5.49 -8.41
N LEU A 530 0.55 -6.45 -7.81
CA LEU A 530 1.91 -6.22 -7.31
C LEU A 530 2.84 -5.97 -8.49
N GLY A 531 3.56 -4.87 -8.46
CA GLY A 531 4.48 -4.49 -9.51
C GLY A 531 5.56 -5.55 -9.78
N GLY A 532 5.68 -5.93 -11.06
CA GLY A 532 6.59 -6.95 -11.53
C GLY A 532 5.99 -8.35 -11.63
N ASP A 533 4.80 -8.61 -11.09
CA ASP A 533 4.13 -9.90 -11.25
C ASP A 533 3.79 -10.19 -12.71
N GLU A 534 3.43 -9.17 -13.46
CA GLU A 534 3.24 -9.24 -14.91
C GLU A 534 4.52 -9.55 -15.69
N MET A 535 5.69 -9.29 -15.07
CA MET A 535 7.02 -9.52 -15.65
C MET A 535 7.63 -10.85 -15.18
N GLY A 536 6.95 -11.60 -14.32
CA GLY A 536 7.47 -12.81 -13.71
C GLY A 536 8.60 -12.55 -12.69
N ARG A 537 8.56 -11.41 -11.98
CA ARG A 537 9.55 -11.04 -10.95
C ARG A 537 9.64 -12.10 -9.86
N THR A 538 10.87 -12.43 -9.45
CA THR A 538 11.15 -13.35 -8.35
C THR A 538 11.96 -12.66 -7.26
N GLN A 539 11.67 -13.00 -6.02
CA GLN A 539 12.47 -12.70 -4.83
C GLN A 539 13.18 -13.96 -4.32
N LYS A 540 13.28 -14.99 -5.20
CA LYS A 540 13.94 -16.28 -4.93
C LYS A 540 13.44 -16.95 -3.65
N GLY A 541 12.13 -16.86 -3.41
CA GLY A 541 11.48 -17.41 -2.23
C GLY A 541 11.63 -16.61 -0.95
N ASN A 542 12.23 -15.41 -1.00
CA ASN A 542 12.18 -14.48 0.13
C ASN A 542 10.81 -13.78 0.14
N ASN A 543 10.02 -14.03 1.18
CA ASN A 543 8.68 -13.47 1.32
C ASN A 543 8.62 -12.22 2.23
N ASN A 544 9.78 -11.65 2.59
CA ASN A 544 9.87 -10.50 3.50
C ASN A 544 11.09 -9.64 3.17
N THR A 545 11.16 -9.09 1.96
CA THR A 545 12.34 -8.36 1.46
C THR A 545 12.49 -6.94 2.04
N TYR A 546 11.96 -6.67 3.23
CA TYR A 546 11.92 -5.32 3.84
C TYR A 546 13.30 -4.67 3.99
N CYS A 547 14.36 -5.48 4.07
CA CYS A 547 15.75 -5.04 4.25
C CYS A 547 16.66 -5.34 3.04
N GLN A 548 16.09 -5.70 1.88
CA GLN A 548 16.85 -6.10 0.69
C GLN A 548 16.86 -4.99 -0.37
N ASP A 549 17.73 -4.00 -0.19
CA ASP A 549 17.94 -2.92 -1.17
C ASP A 549 18.96 -3.35 -2.24
N ASN A 550 18.62 -4.37 -3.02
CA ASN A 550 19.47 -4.97 -4.04
C ASN A 550 18.61 -5.66 -5.13
N GLU A 551 19.26 -6.39 -6.03
CA GLU A 551 18.64 -7.08 -7.17
C GLU A 551 17.59 -8.12 -6.77
N LEU A 552 17.54 -8.54 -5.51
CA LEU A 552 16.48 -9.43 -5.02
C LEU A 552 15.11 -8.74 -5.03
N SER A 553 15.09 -7.42 -4.78
CA SER A 553 13.88 -6.60 -4.70
C SER A 553 13.65 -5.73 -5.93
N TRP A 554 14.74 -5.32 -6.64
CA TRP A 554 14.63 -4.43 -7.78
C TRP A 554 14.06 -5.16 -9.00
N PHE A 555 13.34 -4.44 -9.86
CA PHE A 555 12.72 -5.01 -11.06
C PHE A 555 13.78 -5.30 -12.12
N ASP A 556 13.83 -6.56 -12.60
CA ASP A 556 14.63 -6.91 -13.77
C ASP A 556 13.83 -6.62 -15.04
N TRP A 557 14.34 -5.70 -15.84
CA TRP A 557 13.76 -5.28 -17.10
C TRP A 557 14.27 -6.08 -18.31
N ASN A 558 15.16 -7.07 -18.08
CA ASN A 558 15.65 -7.96 -19.12
C ASN A 558 14.71 -9.18 -19.22
N LEU A 559 13.59 -9.00 -19.91
CA LEU A 559 12.58 -10.03 -20.01
C LEU A 559 12.98 -11.10 -21.03
N ASN A 560 12.77 -12.37 -20.69
CA ASN A 560 12.75 -13.45 -21.66
C ASN A 560 11.40 -13.50 -22.39
N GLN A 561 11.25 -14.39 -23.41
CA GLN A 561 10.03 -14.46 -24.23
C GLN A 561 8.79 -14.80 -23.39
N ASP A 562 8.89 -15.69 -22.40
CA ASP A 562 7.76 -16.13 -21.59
C ASP A 562 7.25 -14.99 -20.70
N ASN A 563 8.16 -14.19 -20.15
CA ASN A 563 7.84 -13.00 -19.36
C ASN A 563 7.26 -11.87 -20.24
N GLU A 564 7.77 -11.68 -21.46
CA GLU A 564 7.16 -10.76 -22.44
C GLU A 564 5.73 -11.19 -22.79
N ASP A 565 5.49 -12.48 -22.95
CA ASP A 565 4.16 -13.03 -23.21
C ASP A 565 3.23 -12.84 -22.01
N LEU A 566 3.73 -12.97 -20.78
CA LEU A 566 2.98 -12.70 -19.55
C LEU A 566 2.60 -11.20 -19.42
N VAL A 567 3.53 -10.29 -19.75
CA VAL A 567 3.21 -8.83 -19.82
C VAL A 567 2.11 -8.58 -20.85
N ASN A 568 2.21 -9.18 -22.01
CA ASN A 568 1.20 -9.04 -23.07
C ASN A 568 -0.15 -9.61 -22.67
N PHE A 569 -0.16 -10.79 -22.04
CA PHE A 569 -1.37 -11.42 -21.53
C PHE A 569 -2.04 -10.56 -20.44
N THR A 570 -1.26 -10.04 -19.50
CA THR A 570 -1.77 -9.14 -18.43
C THR A 570 -2.35 -7.86 -19.00
N ARG A 571 -1.66 -7.26 -19.99
CA ARG A 571 -2.16 -6.07 -20.70
C ARG A 571 -3.49 -6.34 -21.40
N GLU A 572 -3.61 -7.47 -22.08
CA GLU A 572 -4.85 -7.85 -22.76
C GLU A 572 -5.99 -8.11 -21.78
N LEU A 573 -5.72 -8.73 -20.61
CA LEU A 573 -6.70 -8.90 -19.53
C LEU A 573 -7.20 -7.55 -18.98
N ILE A 574 -6.30 -6.62 -18.72
CA ILE A 574 -6.67 -5.29 -18.21
C ILE A 574 -7.50 -4.55 -19.24
N TYR A 575 -7.09 -4.60 -20.52
CA TYR A 575 -7.83 -3.98 -21.60
C TYR A 575 -9.22 -4.62 -21.77
N PHE A 576 -9.31 -5.94 -21.70
CA PHE A 576 -10.56 -6.69 -21.75
C PHE A 576 -11.51 -6.29 -20.61
N ARG A 577 -11.00 -6.25 -19.35
CA ARG A 577 -11.79 -5.76 -18.21
C ARG A 577 -12.34 -4.34 -18.45
N ARG A 578 -11.51 -3.45 -18.98
CA ARG A 578 -11.90 -2.05 -19.23
C ARG A 578 -12.98 -1.93 -20.31
N GLN A 579 -12.97 -2.81 -21.31
CA GLN A 579 -13.97 -2.84 -22.37
C GLN A 579 -15.32 -3.42 -21.89
N HIS A 580 -15.30 -4.34 -20.92
CA HIS A 580 -16.46 -5.12 -20.50
C HIS A 580 -16.95 -4.72 -19.10
N PRO A 581 -17.98 -3.82 -19.01
CA PRO A 581 -18.60 -3.40 -17.75
C PRO A 581 -19.12 -4.53 -16.87
N VAL A 582 -19.42 -5.70 -17.43
CA VAL A 582 -19.91 -6.86 -16.69
C VAL A 582 -18.90 -7.36 -15.65
N PHE A 583 -17.58 -7.12 -15.84
CA PHE A 583 -16.52 -7.48 -14.90
C PHE A 583 -16.20 -6.37 -13.90
N ARG A 584 -16.81 -5.19 -13.99
CA ARG A 584 -16.56 -4.03 -13.12
C ARG A 584 -17.85 -3.35 -12.71
N ARG A 585 -18.78 -4.16 -12.15
CA ARG A 585 -20.11 -3.72 -11.76
C ARG A 585 -20.06 -2.73 -10.60
N ARG A 586 -20.96 -1.74 -10.63
CA ARG A 586 -21.14 -0.76 -9.55
C ARG A 586 -22.11 -1.24 -8.48
N LYS A 587 -22.86 -2.32 -8.73
CA LYS A 587 -23.86 -2.91 -7.84
C LYS A 587 -23.67 -4.42 -7.81
N TRP A 588 -24.05 -5.00 -6.69
CA TRP A 588 -24.06 -6.44 -6.48
C TRP A 588 -24.89 -7.18 -7.50
N PHE A 589 -24.54 -8.40 -7.81
CA PHE A 589 -25.40 -9.34 -8.50
C PHE A 589 -26.67 -9.57 -7.68
N GLN A 590 -27.79 -9.78 -8.35
CA GLN A 590 -29.09 -9.99 -7.72
C GLN A 590 -29.56 -11.45 -7.80
N GLY A 591 -28.92 -12.29 -8.62
CA GLY A 591 -29.31 -13.67 -8.85
C GLY A 591 -30.72 -13.79 -9.49
N ARG A 592 -31.16 -12.75 -10.20
CA ARG A 592 -32.47 -12.68 -10.84
C ARG A 592 -32.42 -11.80 -12.10
N PRO A 593 -33.38 -11.92 -13.02
CA PRO A 593 -33.52 -11.00 -14.15
C PRO A 593 -33.71 -9.55 -13.67
N ILE A 594 -32.90 -8.62 -14.15
CA ILE A 594 -32.96 -7.18 -13.83
C ILE A 594 -33.82 -6.45 -14.88
N HIS A 595 -33.67 -6.83 -16.14
CA HIS A 595 -34.35 -6.23 -17.27
C HIS A 595 -35.15 -7.28 -18.08
N GLY A 596 -36.46 -7.13 -18.12
CA GLY A 596 -37.32 -7.95 -18.97
C GLY A 596 -37.48 -9.41 -18.54
N LYS A 597 -37.74 -10.28 -19.49
CA LYS A 597 -37.82 -11.74 -19.33
C LYS A 597 -36.49 -12.33 -19.74
N GLY A 598 -35.86 -13.09 -18.87
CA GLY A 598 -34.60 -13.70 -19.28
C GLY A 598 -33.87 -14.40 -18.18
N VAL A 599 -32.60 -14.54 -18.41
CA VAL A 599 -31.61 -15.16 -17.51
C VAL A 599 -31.35 -14.23 -16.32
N SER A 600 -31.01 -14.82 -15.20
CA SER A 600 -30.46 -14.08 -14.07
C SER A 600 -29.16 -13.37 -14.48
N ASP A 601 -28.81 -12.28 -13.78
CA ASP A 601 -27.58 -11.51 -14.06
C ASP A 601 -26.29 -12.30 -13.79
N ILE A 602 -26.40 -13.40 -13.05
CA ILE A 602 -25.37 -14.42 -12.80
C ILE A 602 -26.02 -15.80 -12.63
N VAL A 603 -25.40 -16.84 -13.16
CA VAL A 603 -25.80 -18.25 -12.94
C VAL A 603 -24.56 -19.12 -12.83
N TRP A 604 -24.57 -20.04 -11.87
CA TRP A 604 -23.49 -20.98 -11.65
C TRP A 604 -23.87 -22.39 -12.11
N PHE A 605 -22.95 -23.09 -12.76
CA PHE A 605 -23.17 -24.40 -13.33
C PHE A 605 -22.12 -25.42 -12.88
N ASN A 606 -22.55 -26.65 -12.77
CA ASN A 606 -21.67 -27.81 -12.68
C ASN A 606 -20.97 -28.10 -14.02
N PRO A 607 -19.91 -28.93 -14.04
CA PRO A 607 -19.27 -29.33 -15.30
C PRO A 607 -20.23 -30.05 -16.28
N ASP A 608 -21.27 -30.71 -15.81
CA ASP A 608 -22.28 -31.35 -16.67
C ASP A 608 -23.26 -30.37 -17.32
N GLY A 609 -23.16 -29.06 -17.07
CA GLY A 609 -24.00 -28.01 -17.60
C GLY A 609 -25.32 -27.81 -16.84
N THR A 610 -25.53 -28.49 -15.72
CA THR A 610 -26.67 -28.26 -14.83
C THR A 610 -26.39 -27.11 -13.85
N GLU A 611 -27.45 -26.35 -13.49
CA GLU A 611 -27.36 -25.29 -12.49
C GLU A 611 -26.95 -25.88 -11.13
N MET A 612 -26.08 -25.16 -10.40
CA MET A 612 -25.63 -25.52 -9.06
C MET A 612 -26.78 -25.51 -8.05
N THR A 613 -26.92 -26.59 -7.27
CA THR A 613 -27.87 -26.66 -6.15
C THR A 613 -27.18 -26.35 -4.82
N ASP A 614 -27.98 -26.03 -3.76
CA ASP A 614 -27.45 -25.73 -2.43
C ASP A 614 -26.61 -26.88 -1.84
N GLU A 615 -26.96 -28.14 -2.16
CA GLU A 615 -26.19 -29.30 -1.69
C GLU A 615 -24.83 -29.40 -2.39
N GLN A 616 -24.75 -29.01 -3.67
CA GLN A 616 -23.53 -29.10 -4.47
C GLN A 616 -22.48 -28.08 -4.08
N TRP A 617 -22.90 -26.93 -3.56
CA TRP A 617 -21.96 -25.94 -2.98
C TRP A 617 -21.17 -26.47 -1.78
N ASN A 618 -21.69 -27.49 -1.09
CA ASN A 618 -21.09 -28.07 0.09
C ASN A 618 -20.28 -29.35 -0.21
N ILE A 619 -20.03 -29.68 -1.49
CA ILE A 619 -19.22 -30.82 -1.89
C ILE A 619 -17.74 -30.46 -1.73
N GLY A 620 -17.12 -30.89 -0.65
CA GLY A 620 -15.75 -30.47 -0.27
C GLY A 620 -14.66 -30.81 -1.30
N TYR A 621 -14.81 -31.89 -2.08
CA TYR A 621 -13.86 -32.28 -3.11
C TYR A 621 -14.10 -31.68 -4.49
N ALA A 622 -15.14 -30.88 -4.68
CA ALA A 622 -15.42 -30.23 -5.95
C ALA A 622 -14.41 -29.10 -6.22
N LYS A 623 -13.76 -29.15 -7.38
CA LYS A 623 -12.67 -28.25 -7.79
C LYS A 623 -12.90 -27.63 -9.17
N ALA A 624 -14.12 -27.77 -9.71
CA ALA A 624 -14.46 -27.28 -11.03
C ALA A 624 -15.85 -26.68 -11.03
N ILE A 625 -16.01 -25.53 -11.68
CA ILE A 625 -17.25 -24.77 -11.70
C ILE A 625 -17.31 -23.91 -12.96
N ALA A 626 -18.53 -23.64 -13.45
CA ALA A 626 -18.75 -22.66 -14.48
C ALA A 626 -19.65 -21.52 -13.99
N VAL A 627 -19.44 -20.33 -14.54
CA VAL A 627 -20.27 -19.15 -14.26
C VAL A 627 -20.65 -18.44 -15.55
N PHE A 628 -21.92 -18.13 -15.67
CA PHE A 628 -22.46 -17.30 -16.73
C PHE A 628 -22.75 -15.89 -16.18
N LEU A 629 -22.29 -14.88 -16.91
CA LEU A 629 -22.58 -13.47 -16.66
C LEU A 629 -23.38 -12.89 -17.83
N ASP A 630 -24.57 -12.37 -17.54
CA ASP A 630 -25.43 -11.76 -18.56
C ASP A 630 -25.09 -10.26 -18.71
N GLY A 631 -24.52 -9.89 -19.85
CA GLY A 631 -24.18 -8.51 -20.18
C GLY A 631 -25.38 -7.58 -20.38
N ASP A 632 -26.56 -8.12 -20.68
CA ASP A 632 -27.81 -7.36 -20.78
C ASP A 632 -28.42 -7.02 -19.41
N GLN A 633 -27.97 -7.66 -18.33
CA GLN A 633 -28.49 -7.48 -16.97
C GLN A 633 -27.65 -6.57 -16.10
N LEU A 634 -27.12 -5.48 -16.67
CA LEU A 634 -26.38 -4.45 -15.91
C LEU A 634 -27.35 -3.47 -15.23
N ALA A 635 -27.25 -3.38 -13.90
CA ALA A 635 -28.20 -2.61 -13.07
C ALA A 635 -27.94 -1.09 -13.03
N CYS A 636 -26.85 -0.61 -13.60
CA CYS A 636 -26.47 0.80 -13.53
C CYS A 636 -26.52 1.46 -14.91
N PRO A 637 -27.13 2.63 -15.03
CA PRO A 637 -27.06 3.43 -16.26
C PRO A 637 -25.69 4.11 -16.42
N SER A 638 -25.41 4.59 -17.63
CA SER A 638 -24.30 5.50 -17.91
C SER A 638 -24.45 6.82 -17.12
N PRO A 639 -23.40 7.66 -17.04
CA PRO A 639 -23.51 9.00 -16.44
C PRO A 639 -24.58 9.88 -17.09
N LYS A 640 -24.99 9.56 -18.32
CA LYS A 640 -26.07 10.26 -19.06
C LYS A 640 -27.45 9.63 -18.81
N GLY A 641 -27.57 8.59 -17.97
CA GLY A 641 -28.81 7.89 -17.68
C GLY A 641 -29.20 6.83 -18.73
N GLU A 642 -28.34 6.52 -19.70
CA GLU A 642 -28.59 5.51 -20.72
C GLU A 642 -28.36 4.10 -20.19
N ARG A 643 -29.14 3.14 -20.67
CA ARG A 643 -28.91 1.72 -20.35
C ARG A 643 -27.54 1.29 -20.87
N ILE A 644 -26.75 0.66 -20.01
CA ILE A 644 -25.51 -0.01 -20.40
C ILE A 644 -25.83 -1.48 -20.66
N SER A 645 -25.39 -2.01 -21.79
CA SER A 645 -25.34 -3.44 -22.09
C SER A 645 -23.90 -3.82 -22.46
N ASP A 646 -23.60 -5.08 -22.35
CA ASP A 646 -22.30 -5.68 -22.63
C ASP A 646 -22.49 -7.04 -23.31
N ASP A 647 -21.43 -7.66 -23.77
CA ASP A 647 -21.43 -9.06 -24.15
C ASP A 647 -21.72 -9.94 -22.92
N SER A 648 -22.27 -11.14 -23.18
CA SER A 648 -22.46 -12.17 -22.15
C SER A 648 -21.35 -13.20 -22.22
N PHE A 649 -20.92 -13.67 -21.06
CA PHE A 649 -19.75 -14.54 -20.93
C PHE A 649 -20.06 -15.80 -20.14
N LEU A 650 -19.41 -16.91 -20.53
CA LEU A 650 -19.41 -18.17 -19.81
C LEU A 650 -17.96 -18.52 -19.50
N MET A 651 -17.66 -18.69 -18.22
CA MET A 651 -16.31 -19.01 -17.73
C MET A 651 -16.30 -20.38 -17.08
N PHE A 652 -15.25 -21.13 -17.34
CA PHE A 652 -14.98 -22.43 -16.75
C PHE A 652 -13.70 -22.37 -15.93
N PHE A 653 -13.79 -22.75 -14.68
CA PHE A 653 -12.67 -22.84 -13.76
C PHE A 653 -12.43 -24.30 -13.43
N ASN A 654 -11.26 -24.81 -13.78
CA ASN A 654 -10.84 -26.18 -13.47
C ASN A 654 -9.58 -26.17 -12.60
N ALA A 655 -9.78 -26.20 -11.29
CA ALA A 655 -8.68 -26.34 -10.33
C ALA A 655 -8.33 -27.82 -10.03
N HIS A 656 -8.92 -28.79 -10.72
CA HIS A 656 -8.53 -30.19 -10.69
C HIS A 656 -7.23 -30.41 -11.50
N HIS A 657 -6.53 -31.52 -11.27
CA HIS A 657 -5.31 -31.84 -12.01
C HIS A 657 -5.55 -32.49 -13.37
N GLU A 658 -6.75 -33.03 -13.60
CA GLU A 658 -7.14 -33.65 -14.86
C GLU A 658 -7.95 -32.70 -15.74
N THR A 659 -7.97 -32.97 -17.05
CA THR A 659 -8.88 -32.32 -17.99
C THR A 659 -10.32 -32.67 -17.69
N ILE A 660 -11.20 -31.69 -17.60
CA ILE A 660 -12.64 -31.86 -17.38
C ILE A 660 -13.37 -31.37 -18.63
N GLU A 661 -14.28 -32.19 -19.14
CA GLU A 661 -15.20 -31.82 -20.21
C GLU A 661 -16.40 -31.05 -19.61
N PHE A 662 -16.49 -29.76 -19.93
CA PHE A 662 -17.63 -28.97 -19.51
C PHE A 662 -18.69 -28.93 -20.60
N ASN A 663 -19.91 -29.36 -20.28
CA ASN A 663 -21.04 -29.24 -21.16
C ASN A 663 -21.55 -27.79 -21.16
N LEU A 664 -21.88 -27.30 -22.36
CA LEU A 664 -22.53 -25.99 -22.49
C LEU A 664 -23.95 -26.06 -21.88
N PRO A 665 -24.36 -25.06 -21.09
CA PRO A 665 -25.68 -25.04 -20.47
C PRO A 665 -26.79 -25.00 -21.51
N THR A 666 -27.87 -25.77 -21.27
CA THR A 666 -29.05 -25.85 -22.18
C THR A 666 -30.29 -25.17 -21.60
N VAL A 667 -30.15 -24.51 -20.45
CA VAL A 667 -31.24 -23.79 -19.77
C VAL A 667 -31.23 -22.30 -20.12
N PHE A 668 -32.27 -21.58 -19.78
CA PHE A 668 -32.40 -20.12 -19.96
C PHE A 668 -32.21 -19.61 -21.40
N GLY A 669 -32.38 -20.47 -22.41
CA GLY A 669 -32.23 -20.12 -23.84
C GLY A 669 -30.75 -20.12 -24.29
N LEU A 670 -29.84 -20.60 -23.48
CA LEU A 670 -28.40 -20.73 -23.81
C LEU A 670 -28.18 -21.92 -24.78
N ASP A 671 -29.14 -22.83 -24.91
CA ASP A 671 -29.15 -23.94 -25.84
C ASP A 671 -29.19 -23.53 -27.34
N LYS A 672 -29.43 -22.24 -27.59
CA LYS A 672 -29.54 -21.69 -28.96
C LYS A 672 -28.39 -20.76 -29.31
N CYS A 673 -27.40 -20.68 -28.48
CA CYS A 673 -26.30 -19.75 -28.63
C CYS A 673 -25.03 -20.46 -29.08
N ASP A 674 -24.29 -19.81 -29.96
CA ASP A 674 -22.91 -20.16 -30.26
C ASP A 674 -21.96 -19.35 -29.36
N TRP A 675 -20.77 -19.90 -29.09
CA TRP A 675 -19.83 -19.35 -28.16
C TRP A 675 -18.45 -19.23 -28.80
N SER A 676 -17.87 -18.06 -28.77
CA SER A 676 -16.49 -17.81 -29.24
C SER A 676 -15.50 -17.92 -28.08
N LEU A 677 -14.44 -18.70 -28.27
CA LEU A 677 -13.34 -18.79 -27.30
C LEU A 677 -12.54 -17.48 -27.28
N VAL A 678 -12.38 -16.89 -26.11
CA VAL A 678 -11.64 -15.63 -25.92
C VAL A 678 -10.33 -15.87 -25.15
N ILE A 679 -10.42 -16.58 -24.04
CA ILE A 679 -9.27 -16.89 -23.16
C ILE A 679 -9.24 -18.40 -22.91
N ASP A 680 -8.06 -18.99 -23.06
CA ASP A 680 -7.69 -20.28 -22.51
C ASP A 680 -6.33 -20.09 -21.84
N THR A 681 -6.26 -20.18 -20.51
CA THR A 681 -5.01 -19.94 -19.76
C THR A 681 -3.93 -21.00 -19.98
N LYS A 682 -4.26 -22.08 -20.68
CA LYS A 682 -3.27 -23.00 -21.24
C LYS A 682 -2.39 -22.31 -22.27
N GLU A 683 -2.95 -21.39 -23.04
CA GLU A 683 -2.25 -20.65 -24.09
C GLU A 683 -1.58 -19.38 -23.51
N PRO A 684 -0.41 -18.98 -24.00
CA PRO A 684 0.32 -17.81 -23.48
C PRO A 684 -0.32 -16.47 -23.86
N ARG A 685 -1.28 -16.46 -24.79
CA ARG A 685 -1.92 -15.26 -25.33
C ARG A 685 -3.43 -15.45 -25.49
N PHE A 686 -4.15 -14.36 -25.61
CA PHE A 686 -5.55 -14.38 -25.99
C PHE A 686 -5.74 -15.06 -27.35
N ILE A 687 -6.83 -15.81 -27.48
CA ILE A 687 -7.14 -16.53 -28.70
C ILE A 687 -7.49 -15.54 -29.81
N ARG A 688 -6.74 -15.58 -30.91
CA ARG A 688 -6.95 -14.73 -32.09
C ARG A 688 -7.69 -15.44 -33.23
N GLU A 689 -7.57 -16.76 -33.28
CA GLU A 689 -8.29 -17.58 -34.22
C GLU A 689 -9.70 -17.84 -33.73
N GLU A 690 -10.68 -17.69 -34.61
CA GLU A 690 -12.08 -17.89 -34.27
C GLU A 690 -12.35 -19.38 -34.01
N LYS A 691 -12.45 -19.75 -32.73
CA LYS A 691 -12.87 -21.07 -32.30
C LYS A 691 -14.24 -20.98 -31.69
N ILE A 692 -15.23 -21.56 -32.41
CA ILE A 692 -16.66 -21.51 -32.04
C ILE A 692 -17.04 -22.85 -31.45
N TYR A 693 -17.77 -22.82 -30.34
CA TYR A 693 -18.48 -23.96 -29.77
C TYR A 693 -19.98 -23.75 -29.96
N THR A 694 -20.64 -24.76 -30.54
CA THR A 694 -22.10 -24.76 -30.70
C THR A 694 -22.80 -25.46 -29.54
N SER A 695 -24.08 -25.18 -29.35
CA SER A 695 -24.91 -25.86 -28.35
C SER A 695 -24.77 -27.40 -28.45
N ASN A 696 -24.71 -28.08 -27.30
CA ASN A 696 -24.50 -29.52 -27.17
C ASN A 696 -23.03 -30.00 -27.37
N GLN A 697 -22.09 -29.12 -27.53
CA GLN A 697 -20.68 -29.49 -27.49
C GLN A 697 -20.15 -29.42 -26.07
N ALA A 698 -19.19 -30.32 -25.74
CA ALA A 698 -18.39 -30.18 -24.55
C ALA A 698 -17.15 -29.34 -24.83
N VAL A 699 -16.73 -28.58 -23.84
CA VAL A 699 -15.51 -27.74 -23.87
C VAL A 699 -14.46 -28.43 -22.99
N PRO A 700 -13.38 -28.96 -23.56
CA PRO A 700 -12.31 -29.55 -22.76
C PRO A 700 -11.52 -28.43 -22.07
N VAL A 701 -11.53 -28.44 -20.74
CA VAL A 701 -10.77 -27.52 -19.90
C VAL A 701 -9.64 -28.28 -19.24
N VAL A 702 -8.41 -27.98 -19.62
CA VAL A 702 -7.21 -28.66 -19.12
C VAL A 702 -7.11 -28.50 -17.60
N GLY A 703 -6.51 -29.45 -16.91
CA GLY A 703 -6.27 -29.36 -15.47
C GLY A 703 -5.53 -28.08 -15.11
N ARG A 704 -5.92 -27.44 -14.00
CA ARG A 704 -5.35 -26.17 -13.58
C ARG A 704 -5.44 -25.07 -14.67
N SER A 705 -6.62 -24.90 -15.27
CA SER A 705 -6.83 -23.82 -16.24
C SER A 705 -8.21 -23.16 -16.15
N LEU A 706 -8.29 -21.97 -16.74
CA LEU A 706 -9.50 -21.17 -16.90
C LEU A 706 -9.76 -21.00 -18.40
N VAL A 707 -11.03 -21.16 -18.80
CA VAL A 707 -11.50 -20.88 -20.16
C VAL A 707 -12.62 -19.85 -20.08
N LEU A 708 -12.59 -18.85 -20.96
CA LEU A 708 -13.63 -17.84 -21.10
C LEU A 708 -14.18 -17.86 -22.53
N LEU A 709 -15.49 -18.00 -22.61
CA LEU A 709 -16.25 -17.94 -23.84
C LEU A 709 -17.13 -16.70 -23.86
N ARG A 710 -17.24 -16.06 -25.03
CA ARG A 710 -18.17 -14.97 -25.32
C ARG A 710 -19.34 -15.49 -26.13
N ARG A 711 -20.55 -15.15 -25.73
CA ARG A 711 -21.77 -15.44 -26.46
C ARG A 711 -21.76 -14.72 -27.81
N LEU A 712 -22.08 -15.45 -28.89
CA LEU A 712 -22.35 -14.89 -30.21
C LEU A 712 -23.86 -14.63 -30.35
N GLU A 713 -24.23 -13.54 -31.05
CA GLU A 713 -25.61 -13.16 -31.30
C GLU A 713 -26.31 -14.13 -32.27
#